data_c4223e406960ac45c8d61dccfac6688b
#
_entry.id   c4223e406960ac45c8d61dccfac6688b
#
_cell.length_a   1.000
_cell.length_b   1.000
_cell.length_c   1.000
_cell.angle_alpha   90.00
_cell.angle_beta   90.00
_cell.angle_gamma   90.00
#
_symmetry.space_group_name_H-M   'P 1'
#
loop_
_entity.id
_entity.type
_entity.pdbx_description
1 polymer ?
#
loop_
_entity_poly.entity_id
_entity_poly.type
_entity_poly.pdbx_seq_one_letter_code
_entity_poly.pdbx_strand_id
1 'polypeptide(L)'
;ADHPPAVRRHLTLDPAEKDALRRHAAANGVTPAAALAAAFAEAVGLCADSPRFLLNLPLFHRQPVHDDVDRLVGDFSSLILVEVDLTCPAAVLDRVRALSASMRDAAGHADWNALDVLRDLGRRDGGQVIAPVVYTSAVGLGELFSPRVRRRFGDPVWIISQGPQVLLDAQVTELDGGFLVNWDIQEHRFRPGVVDTMFDAYRANVRALTASADWSAAFPGGVPAGQLAARDRTHTTAPVSGRMLHEGFFDTAAADPGRPAVLWGEDGVRTYGEVADAARRVAGAVRAAGAGRGDVVGVRLRKGPDQVPVLLGVLAAGAAWVPLGVDQPVERLRRILGTADCTLVLADGEGGPLEVEGVRVLDVADAFAHDPVPEAARAPEVDPEDLAYVLFTSGSTGEPKGVEVPHRAVMNTLDVVNGITGMTSADRTLALASVEFDLSVQDVFGPLSVGGAVVCLDADERRDPEVWARRIDHRGVTHLYCVPPLLDMLLAGRSASSLTGLRWCLLGGDRVTTDLPGRLWARAPRCRVAGLGGATETAIHETFHEVTGPDAIDPEWQAVPFGTPLPTMRCRVVDAAGRDRPDHVPGELWVAGPGLADGYRHDPGKTADRFPVVDGVRWYRTGDRVRYLPGGCIEFLGRADDQLKIRGYRVETGEVEAALRAVPGVAAGAVSVYRDPGVHLGAVVQPEPGTGVDADAVARSMAGAVPPYMVPDRIVTVAALPVTANGKI
;
A
#
# COMPACT_ATOMS: atom_id res chain seq x y z
N ALA A 1 16.70 -10.23 34.54
CA ALA A 1 16.11 -10.78 33.33
C ALA A 1 17.25 -11.37 32.51
N ASP A 2 17.22 -12.67 32.26
CA ASP A 2 18.23 -13.36 31.44
C ASP A 2 18.07 -12.86 30.01
N HIS A 3 19.00 -12.01 29.58
CA HIS A 3 19.10 -11.65 28.17
C HIS A 3 19.72 -12.84 27.43
N PRO A 4 19.12 -13.28 26.30
CA PRO A 4 19.74 -14.31 25.48
C PRO A 4 21.14 -13.86 25.06
N PRO A 5 22.13 -14.78 25.02
CA PRO A 5 23.49 -14.43 24.63
C PRO A 5 23.53 -13.93 23.17
N ALA A 6 24.47 -13.06 22.87
CA ALA A 6 24.75 -12.65 21.49
C ALA A 6 25.21 -13.88 20.67
N VAL A 7 24.81 -13.90 19.42
CA VAL A 7 25.18 -14.95 18.45
C VAL A 7 26.24 -14.39 17.50
N ARG A 8 27.25 -15.18 17.17
CA ARG A 8 28.33 -14.78 16.25
C ARG A 8 28.11 -15.34 14.84
N ARG A 9 28.24 -14.48 13.85
CA ARG A 9 28.49 -14.82 12.44
C ARG A 9 29.94 -14.39 12.11
N HIS A 10 30.65 -15.14 11.28
CA HIS A 10 32.03 -14.75 10.88
C HIS A 10 32.34 -15.11 9.43
N LEU A 11 33.29 -14.38 8.89
CA LEU A 11 33.90 -14.57 7.58
C LEU A 11 35.42 -14.39 7.74
N THR A 12 36.20 -15.25 7.11
CA THR A 12 37.65 -15.09 7.02
C THR A 12 38.05 -14.81 5.58
N LEU A 13 38.95 -13.86 5.40
CA LEU A 13 39.72 -13.67 4.17
C LEU A 13 41.09 -14.22 4.39
N ASP A 14 41.50 -15.12 3.53
CA ASP A 14 42.86 -15.66 3.59
C ASP A 14 43.91 -14.60 3.20
N PRO A 15 45.25 -14.86 3.38
CA PRO A 15 46.29 -13.90 3.02
C PRO A 15 46.24 -13.45 1.55
N ALA A 16 45.85 -14.32 0.61
CA ALA A 16 45.79 -13.99 -0.80
C ALA A 16 44.58 -13.06 -1.10
N GLU A 17 43.42 -13.32 -0.49
CA GLU A 17 42.23 -12.47 -0.57
C GLU A 17 42.48 -11.10 0.08
N LYS A 18 43.13 -11.06 1.25
CA LYS A 18 43.55 -9.79 1.89
C LYS A 18 44.46 -8.98 0.98
N ASP A 19 45.46 -9.60 0.38
CA ASP A 19 46.39 -8.93 -0.53
C ASP A 19 45.68 -8.46 -1.81
N ALA A 20 44.74 -9.25 -2.35
CA ALA A 20 43.89 -8.83 -3.47
C ALA A 20 43.07 -7.59 -3.11
N LEU A 21 42.36 -7.59 -1.98
CA LEU A 21 41.61 -6.44 -1.50
C LEU A 21 42.49 -5.19 -1.35
N ARG A 22 43.71 -5.35 -0.76
CA ARG A 22 44.64 -4.23 -0.61
C ARG A 22 45.08 -3.66 -1.96
N ARG A 23 45.41 -4.51 -2.93
CA ARG A 23 45.77 -4.07 -4.29
C ARG A 23 44.62 -3.37 -5.00
N HIS A 24 43.42 -3.95 -4.93
CA HIS A 24 42.22 -3.38 -5.58
C HIS A 24 41.83 -2.04 -4.96
N ALA A 25 41.85 -1.94 -3.64
CA ALA A 25 41.58 -0.68 -2.94
C ALA A 25 42.63 0.40 -3.30
N ALA A 26 43.91 0.04 -3.33
CA ALA A 26 45.00 0.96 -3.73
C ALA A 26 44.84 1.43 -5.18
N ALA A 27 44.50 0.53 -6.11
CA ALA A 27 44.22 0.86 -7.51
C ALA A 27 43.07 1.86 -7.68
N ASN A 28 42.12 1.84 -6.76
CA ASN A 28 40.96 2.74 -6.74
C ASN A 28 41.15 3.99 -5.84
N GLY A 29 42.34 4.13 -5.22
CA GLY A 29 42.68 5.29 -4.37
C GLY A 29 41.90 5.35 -3.05
N VAL A 30 41.50 4.20 -2.51
CA VAL A 30 40.76 4.06 -1.24
C VAL A 30 41.43 3.06 -0.29
N THR A 31 40.99 3.02 0.96
CA THR A 31 41.51 2.08 1.95
C THR A 31 40.70 0.78 2.00
N PRO A 32 41.32 -0.38 2.32
CA PRO A 32 40.57 -1.62 2.56
C PRO A 32 39.53 -1.48 3.67
N ALA A 33 39.82 -0.73 4.73
CA ALA A 33 38.92 -0.45 5.82
C ALA A 33 37.60 0.26 5.33
N ALA A 34 37.74 1.28 4.48
CA ALA A 34 36.60 1.99 3.90
C ALA A 34 35.78 1.09 2.94
N ALA A 35 36.48 0.22 2.16
CA ALA A 35 35.79 -0.72 1.26
C ALA A 35 34.94 -1.75 2.04
N LEU A 36 35.50 -2.33 3.10
CA LEU A 36 34.79 -3.27 3.97
C LEU A 36 33.63 -2.60 4.74
N ALA A 37 33.84 -1.34 5.18
CA ALA A 37 32.80 -0.55 5.82
C ALA A 37 31.65 -0.25 4.85
N ALA A 38 31.93 0.08 3.59
CA ALA A 38 30.90 0.31 2.57
C ALA A 38 30.13 -0.98 2.24
N ALA A 39 30.81 -2.11 2.12
CA ALA A 39 30.18 -3.41 1.94
C ALA A 39 29.24 -3.75 3.11
N PHE A 40 29.63 -3.40 4.35
CA PHE A 40 28.80 -3.55 5.54
C PHE A 40 27.59 -2.62 5.52
N ALA A 41 27.80 -1.34 5.22
CA ALA A 41 26.73 -0.36 5.15
C ALA A 41 25.64 -0.74 4.13
N GLU A 42 26.04 -1.24 2.94
CA GLU A 42 25.09 -1.74 1.94
C GLU A 42 24.30 -2.96 2.44
N ALA A 43 24.96 -3.89 3.12
CA ALA A 43 24.29 -5.07 3.67
C ALA A 43 23.27 -4.71 4.78
N VAL A 44 23.62 -3.76 5.66
CA VAL A 44 22.68 -3.23 6.66
C VAL A 44 21.54 -2.49 5.98
N GLY A 45 21.84 -1.63 5.01
CA GLY A 45 20.85 -0.84 4.27
C GLY A 45 19.83 -1.69 3.50
N LEU A 46 20.24 -2.87 3.03
CA LEU A 46 19.33 -3.84 2.41
C LEU A 46 18.17 -4.22 3.35
N CYS A 47 18.43 -4.29 4.66
CA CYS A 47 17.45 -4.68 5.68
C CYS A 47 17.01 -3.51 6.59
N ALA A 48 17.54 -2.31 6.39
CA ALA A 48 17.13 -1.14 7.14
C ALA A 48 15.80 -0.57 6.63
N ASP A 49 15.00 -0.01 7.51
CA ASP A 49 13.75 0.65 7.17
C ASP A 49 13.97 1.97 6.41
N SER A 50 15.04 2.69 6.75
CA SER A 50 15.46 3.93 6.10
C SER A 50 16.73 3.72 5.29
N PRO A 51 16.84 4.27 4.07
CA PRO A 51 18.08 4.27 3.31
C PRO A 51 19.15 5.21 3.91
N ARG A 52 18.77 6.05 4.89
CA ARG A 52 19.68 6.92 5.63
C ARG A 52 19.72 6.50 7.09
N PHE A 53 20.90 6.21 7.61
CA PHE A 53 21.10 5.78 8.98
C PHE A 53 22.49 6.13 9.49
N LEU A 54 22.70 5.98 10.79
CA LEU A 54 23.98 6.22 11.45
C LEU A 54 24.70 4.91 11.76
N LEU A 55 25.96 4.84 11.42
CA LEU A 55 26.91 3.85 11.95
C LEU A 55 27.67 4.44 13.11
N ASN A 56 27.79 3.66 14.18
CA ASN A 56 28.63 4.00 15.32
C ASN A 56 30.01 3.37 15.13
N LEU A 57 31.05 4.18 15.01
CA LEU A 57 32.39 3.73 14.79
C LEU A 57 33.29 4.02 16.02
N PRO A 58 33.83 2.97 16.68
CA PRO A 58 34.88 3.14 17.65
C PRO A 58 36.16 3.72 17.00
N LEU A 59 36.72 4.73 17.65
CA LEU A 59 37.94 5.38 17.25
C LEU A 59 38.95 5.30 18.40
N PHE A 60 40.10 4.72 18.13
CA PHE A 60 41.21 4.71 19.10
C PHE A 60 41.94 6.04 18.99
N HIS A 61 41.56 7.00 19.82
CA HIS A 61 42.03 8.37 19.74
C HIS A 61 42.86 8.75 21.00
N ARG A 62 44.19 8.72 20.86
CA ARG A 62 45.08 9.27 21.87
C ARG A 62 45.47 10.67 21.46
N GLN A 63 44.95 11.66 22.18
CA GLN A 63 45.37 13.05 21.96
C GLN A 63 46.80 13.21 22.43
N PRO A 64 47.70 13.82 21.63
CA PRO A 64 49.14 13.99 21.97
C PRO A 64 49.35 15.11 22.97
N VAL A 65 48.75 14.98 24.15
CA VAL A 65 48.78 15.99 25.23
C VAL A 65 50.09 15.92 26.04
N HIS A 66 50.85 14.82 25.91
CA HIS A 66 52.13 14.59 26.56
C HIS A 66 53.00 13.57 25.79
N ASP A 67 54.30 13.68 25.82
CA ASP A 67 55.24 12.79 25.13
C ASP A 67 55.09 11.31 25.54
N ASP A 68 54.65 11.03 26.76
CA ASP A 68 54.45 9.68 27.27
C ASP A 68 53.05 9.13 27.08
N VAL A 69 52.15 9.83 26.38
CA VAL A 69 50.75 9.38 26.21
C VAL A 69 50.62 7.99 25.60
N ASP A 70 51.54 7.63 24.69
CA ASP A 70 51.56 6.31 24.06
C ASP A 70 52.02 5.19 25.00
N ARG A 71 52.64 5.53 26.14
CA ARG A 71 53.08 4.58 27.16
C ARG A 71 52.03 4.31 28.24
N LEU A 72 50.91 5.08 28.24
CA LEU A 72 49.84 4.87 29.18
C LEU A 72 49.06 3.61 28.82
N VAL A 73 48.77 2.79 29.81
CA VAL A 73 47.87 1.66 29.69
C VAL A 73 46.45 2.12 30.15
N GLY A 74 45.50 2.05 29.25
CA GLY A 74 44.13 2.49 29.53
C GLY A 74 43.25 2.36 28.27
N ASP A 75 41.94 2.53 28.47
CA ASP A 75 40.97 2.63 27.38
C ASP A 75 40.93 4.09 26.88
N PHE A 76 41.32 4.29 25.63
CA PHE A 76 41.30 5.57 24.93
C PHE A 76 40.31 5.52 23.75
N SER A 77 39.33 4.63 23.83
CA SER A 77 38.28 4.51 22.80
C SER A 77 37.34 5.68 22.89
N SER A 78 37.15 6.37 21.79
CA SER A 78 36.07 7.30 21.54
C SER A 78 35.10 6.72 20.51
N LEU A 79 33.96 7.32 20.34
CA LEU A 79 32.95 6.91 19.38
C LEU A 79 32.62 8.08 18.46
N ILE A 80 32.51 7.82 17.17
CA ILE A 80 32.00 8.79 16.19
C ILE A 80 30.76 8.23 15.52
N LEU A 81 29.86 9.12 15.08
CA LEU A 81 28.69 8.76 14.27
C LEU A 81 28.96 9.10 12.82
N VAL A 82 28.78 8.14 11.95
CA VAL A 82 28.99 8.28 10.51
C VAL A 82 27.65 8.13 9.80
N GLU A 83 27.28 9.16 9.05
CA GLU A 83 26.09 9.13 8.22
C GLU A 83 26.30 8.22 7.02
N VAL A 84 25.37 7.31 6.79
CA VAL A 84 25.24 6.49 5.59
C VAL A 84 24.02 6.96 4.82
N ASP A 85 24.19 7.28 3.54
CA ASP A 85 23.12 7.63 2.62
C ASP A 85 23.12 6.68 1.42
N LEU A 86 22.07 5.85 1.34
CA LEU A 86 21.84 4.86 0.28
C LEU A 86 20.61 5.21 -0.58
N THR A 87 20.15 6.46 -0.54
CA THR A 87 18.95 6.90 -1.27
C THR A 87 19.10 6.75 -2.78
N CYS A 88 20.30 6.91 -3.31
CA CYS A 88 20.57 6.76 -4.74
C CYS A 88 21.39 5.49 -5.01
N PRO A 89 21.05 4.71 -6.05
CA PRO A 89 21.92 3.66 -6.55
C PRO A 89 23.32 4.20 -6.89
N ALA A 90 24.35 3.46 -6.56
CA ALA A 90 25.74 3.88 -6.84
C ALA A 90 26.63 2.69 -7.15
N ALA A 91 27.69 2.93 -7.93
CA ALA A 91 28.78 1.98 -8.09
C ALA A 91 29.51 1.74 -6.76
N VAL A 92 30.13 0.57 -6.61
CA VAL A 92 30.93 0.22 -5.43
C VAL A 92 31.95 1.32 -5.11
N LEU A 93 32.68 1.82 -6.13
CA LEU A 93 33.70 2.85 -5.93
C LEU A 93 33.15 4.15 -5.37
N ASP A 94 32.00 4.61 -5.92
CA ASP A 94 31.36 5.86 -5.47
C ASP A 94 30.85 5.72 -4.04
N ARG A 95 30.27 4.56 -3.71
CA ARG A 95 29.82 4.25 -2.36
C ARG A 95 30.97 4.25 -1.35
N VAL A 96 32.08 3.60 -1.71
CA VAL A 96 33.30 3.57 -0.86
C VAL A 96 33.85 4.97 -0.66
N ARG A 97 33.89 5.81 -1.71
CA ARG A 97 34.42 7.19 -1.63
C ARG A 97 33.50 8.07 -0.77
N ALA A 98 32.17 7.98 -0.94
CA ALA A 98 31.20 8.72 -0.15
C ALA A 98 31.32 8.39 1.33
N LEU A 99 31.30 7.10 1.69
CA LEU A 99 31.45 6.67 3.07
C LEU A 99 32.81 7.05 3.66
N SER A 100 33.90 6.91 2.88
CA SER A 100 35.23 7.33 3.30
C SER A 100 35.35 8.84 3.58
N ALA A 101 34.58 9.66 2.83
CA ALA A 101 34.48 11.11 3.07
C ALA A 101 33.73 11.39 4.37
N SER A 102 32.58 10.75 4.58
CA SER A 102 31.78 10.86 5.81
C SER A 102 32.55 10.41 7.05
N MET A 103 33.32 9.31 6.94
CA MET A 103 34.20 8.82 8.03
C MET A 103 35.30 9.82 8.38
N ARG A 104 35.95 10.44 7.37
CA ARG A 104 37.02 11.45 7.62
C ARG A 104 36.44 12.72 8.24
N ASP A 105 35.28 13.17 7.79
CA ASP A 105 34.60 14.33 8.34
C ASP A 105 34.25 14.09 9.81
N ALA A 106 33.61 12.96 10.11
CA ALA A 106 33.26 12.60 11.49
C ALA A 106 34.49 12.44 12.39
N ALA A 107 35.59 11.88 11.88
CA ALA A 107 36.86 11.76 12.61
C ALA A 107 37.54 13.13 12.86
N GLY A 108 37.37 14.09 11.96
CA GLY A 108 37.82 15.47 12.14
C GLY A 108 37.10 16.22 13.29
N HIS A 109 35.96 15.74 13.72
CA HIS A 109 35.12 16.29 14.80
C HIS A 109 35.06 15.36 16.03
N ALA A 110 36.02 14.44 16.19
CA ALA A 110 36.02 13.41 17.25
C ALA A 110 36.08 13.98 18.68
N ASP A 111 36.43 15.24 18.86
CA ASP A 111 36.39 15.94 20.16
C ASP A 111 34.93 16.08 20.67
N TRP A 112 33.94 16.10 19.78
CA TRP A 112 32.52 15.98 20.11
C TRP A 112 32.09 14.54 19.86
N ASN A 113 32.15 13.73 20.89
CA ASN A 113 31.97 12.28 20.72
C ASN A 113 30.48 11.88 20.47
N ALA A 114 30.28 10.67 19.98
CA ALA A 114 28.94 10.15 19.65
C ALA A 114 27.94 10.20 20.81
N LEU A 115 28.42 10.00 22.06
CA LEU A 115 27.53 10.02 23.24
C LEU A 115 26.97 11.41 23.52
N ASP A 116 27.77 12.45 23.27
CA ASP A 116 27.35 13.84 23.41
C ASP A 116 26.32 14.20 22.34
N VAL A 117 26.56 13.79 21.08
CA VAL A 117 25.61 13.97 19.98
C VAL A 117 24.29 13.25 20.26
N LEU A 118 24.30 11.99 20.65
CA LEU A 118 23.10 11.22 20.97
C LEU A 118 22.32 11.79 22.15
N ARG A 119 23.03 12.34 23.16
CA ARG A 119 22.43 13.01 24.29
C ARG A 119 21.73 14.31 23.87
N ASP A 120 22.33 15.10 23.00
CA ASP A 120 21.74 16.35 22.51
C ASP A 120 20.54 16.09 21.60
N LEU A 121 20.61 15.07 20.73
CA LEU A 121 19.46 14.60 19.95
C LEU A 121 18.32 14.15 20.88
N GLY A 122 18.62 13.36 21.92
CA GLY A 122 17.63 12.92 22.89
C GLY A 122 16.96 14.06 23.65
N ARG A 123 17.70 15.13 23.97
CA ARG A 123 17.13 16.35 24.59
C ARG A 123 16.22 17.10 23.65
N ARG A 124 16.58 17.19 22.36
CA ARG A 124 15.77 17.84 21.33
C ARG A 124 14.48 17.08 21.04
N ASP A 125 14.57 15.75 20.91
CA ASP A 125 13.47 14.91 20.46
C ASP A 125 12.63 14.36 21.63
N GLY A 126 12.99 14.67 22.88
CA GLY A 126 12.23 14.29 24.08
C GLY A 126 12.32 12.82 24.46
N GLY A 127 13.28 12.06 23.91
CA GLY A 127 13.46 10.62 24.15
C GLY A 127 14.90 10.16 24.02
N GLN A 128 15.18 8.92 24.42
CA GLN A 128 16.50 8.33 24.25
C GLN A 128 16.78 8.01 22.78
N VAL A 129 17.83 8.58 22.21
CA VAL A 129 18.36 8.24 20.88
C VAL A 129 19.54 7.30 21.03
N ILE A 130 19.55 6.21 20.25
CA ILE A 130 20.62 5.22 20.24
C ILE A 130 21.12 4.98 18.80
N ALA A 131 22.41 4.63 18.65
CA ALA A 131 22.99 4.15 17.40
C ALA A 131 23.46 2.70 17.62
N PRO A 132 22.57 1.71 17.42
CA PRO A 132 22.77 0.34 17.90
C PRO A 132 23.61 -0.54 16.97
N VAL A 133 24.03 -0.02 15.80
CA VAL A 133 24.84 -0.72 14.82
C VAL A 133 26.26 -0.16 14.88
N VAL A 134 27.20 -1.01 15.27
CA VAL A 134 28.61 -0.66 15.47
C VAL A 134 29.46 -1.31 14.38
N TYR A 135 30.43 -0.57 13.85
CA TYR A 135 31.42 -1.09 12.95
C TYR A 135 32.85 -0.74 13.45
N THR A 136 33.57 -1.75 13.83
CA THR A 136 34.94 -1.63 14.36
C THR A 136 35.94 -2.13 13.33
N SER A 137 36.93 -1.32 12.99
CA SER A 137 38.02 -1.71 12.08
C SER A 137 39.40 -1.60 12.77
N ALA A 138 40.05 -2.74 12.92
CA ALA A 138 41.43 -2.82 13.38
C ALA A 138 42.40 -3.10 12.21
N VAL A 139 41.98 -2.79 10.97
CA VAL A 139 42.81 -2.95 9.76
C VAL A 139 44.01 -2.01 9.83
N GLY A 140 45.21 -2.57 9.73
CA GLY A 140 46.49 -1.84 9.82
C GLY A 140 47.07 -1.68 11.25
N LEU A 141 46.37 -2.19 12.27
CA LEU A 141 46.84 -2.20 13.66
C LEU A 141 47.73 -3.44 13.97
N GLY A 142 47.86 -4.38 13.02
CA GLY A 142 48.60 -5.62 13.15
C GLY A 142 47.75 -6.80 13.64
N GLU A 143 48.40 -7.94 13.84
CA GLU A 143 47.74 -9.17 14.29
C GLU A 143 47.05 -9.00 15.63
N LEU A 144 45.79 -9.51 15.74
CA LEU A 144 44.98 -9.47 16.95
C LEU A 144 45.72 -10.08 18.16
N PHE A 145 46.46 -11.17 17.92
CA PHE A 145 47.29 -11.81 18.92
C PHE A 145 48.70 -11.98 18.40
N SER A 146 49.69 -11.35 19.09
CA SER A 146 51.11 -11.50 18.70
C SER A 146 51.54 -12.96 18.77
N PRO A 147 52.54 -13.39 17.95
CA PRO A 147 53.08 -14.75 18.00
C PRO A 147 53.60 -15.16 19.40
N ARG A 148 54.05 -14.18 20.20
CA ARG A 148 54.50 -14.40 21.58
C ARG A 148 53.35 -14.78 22.50
N VAL A 149 52.20 -14.13 22.36
CA VAL A 149 50.97 -14.42 23.11
C VAL A 149 50.46 -15.81 22.76
N ARG A 150 50.35 -16.11 21.46
CA ARG A 150 49.86 -17.43 20.97
C ARG A 150 50.75 -18.58 21.41
N ARG A 151 52.09 -18.43 21.37
CA ARG A 151 53.02 -19.45 21.88
C ARG A 151 52.86 -19.71 23.37
N ARG A 152 52.44 -18.70 24.16
CA ARG A 152 52.33 -18.82 25.60
C ARG A 152 50.96 -19.32 26.08
N PHE A 153 49.90 -18.92 25.41
CA PHE A 153 48.51 -19.14 25.84
C PHE A 153 47.69 -20.04 24.89
N GLY A 154 48.27 -20.41 23.74
CA GLY A 154 47.54 -21.13 22.69
C GLY A 154 46.78 -20.20 21.76
N ASP A 155 46.09 -20.82 20.81
CA ASP A 155 45.23 -20.11 19.86
C ASP A 155 43.89 -19.75 20.51
N PRO A 156 43.31 -18.58 20.19
CA PRO A 156 41.98 -18.21 20.67
C PRO A 156 40.93 -19.12 20.04
N VAL A 157 40.08 -19.71 20.89
CA VAL A 157 38.99 -20.61 20.44
C VAL A 157 37.61 -19.98 20.54
N TRP A 158 37.50 -18.90 21.32
CA TRP A 158 36.25 -18.15 21.50
C TRP A 158 36.55 -16.72 21.90
N ILE A 159 35.90 -15.79 21.18
CA ILE A 159 35.88 -14.35 21.47
C ILE A 159 34.47 -13.85 21.20
N ILE A 160 33.88 -13.06 22.09
CA ILE A 160 32.61 -12.40 21.87
C ILE A 160 32.65 -10.99 22.48
N SER A 161 32.06 -10.05 21.79
CA SER A 161 31.87 -8.69 22.28
C SER A 161 30.34 -8.44 22.47
N GLN A 162 29.98 -7.85 23.60
CA GLN A 162 28.57 -7.54 23.88
C GLN A 162 28.46 -6.21 24.61
N GLY A 163 27.91 -5.21 23.93
CA GLY A 163 27.51 -3.94 24.51
C GLY A 163 26.01 -3.93 24.86
N PRO A 164 25.58 -3.37 25.99
CA PRO A 164 24.16 -3.44 26.43
C PRO A 164 23.19 -2.73 25.48
N GLN A 165 23.64 -1.77 24.68
CA GLN A 165 22.81 -1.00 23.73
C GLN A 165 23.12 -1.32 22.26
N VAL A 166 23.98 -2.31 22.01
CA VAL A 166 24.43 -2.70 20.67
C VAL A 166 23.61 -3.90 20.20
N LEU A 167 22.94 -3.75 19.08
CA LEU A 167 22.18 -4.84 18.44
C LEU A 167 23.07 -5.66 17.49
N LEU A 168 24.00 -4.99 16.81
CA LEU A 168 24.97 -5.59 15.90
C LEU A 168 26.31 -4.89 16.04
N ASP A 169 27.35 -5.64 16.40
CA ASP A 169 28.75 -5.20 16.44
C ASP A 169 29.55 -5.96 15.38
N ALA A 170 29.89 -5.27 14.30
CA ALA A 170 30.73 -5.82 13.22
C ALA A 170 32.18 -5.41 13.43
N GLN A 171 33.08 -6.37 13.47
CA GLN A 171 34.50 -6.16 13.73
C GLN A 171 35.35 -6.75 12.60
N VAL A 172 36.36 -6.02 12.16
CA VAL A 172 37.36 -6.48 11.21
C VAL A 172 38.72 -6.42 11.87
N THR A 173 39.37 -7.56 11.98
CA THR A 173 40.72 -7.69 12.62
C THR A 173 41.68 -8.47 11.74
N GLU A 174 42.98 -8.27 11.93
CA GLU A 174 44.02 -9.09 11.27
C GLU A 174 44.26 -10.36 12.07
N LEU A 175 44.19 -11.51 11.40
CA LEU A 175 44.40 -12.82 12.01
C LEU A 175 45.03 -13.78 10.98
N ASP A 176 46.11 -14.47 11.35
CA ASP A 176 46.79 -15.46 10.53
C ASP A 176 47.22 -14.94 9.14
N GLY A 177 47.65 -13.67 9.10
CA GLY A 177 48.03 -12.98 7.87
C GLY A 177 46.86 -12.55 6.97
N GLY A 178 45.63 -12.94 7.31
CA GLY A 178 44.41 -12.60 6.64
C GLY A 178 43.59 -11.54 7.37
N PHE A 179 42.27 -11.50 7.09
CA PHE A 179 41.28 -10.77 7.88
C PHE A 179 40.27 -11.72 8.49
N LEU A 180 39.96 -11.52 9.76
CA LEU A 180 38.76 -12.06 10.42
C LEU A 180 37.72 -10.94 10.48
N VAL A 181 36.55 -11.19 9.89
CA VAL A 181 35.38 -10.38 10.07
C VAL A 181 34.38 -11.13 10.93
N ASN A 182 33.95 -10.56 12.03
CA ASN A 182 32.93 -11.15 12.87
C ASN A 182 31.84 -10.15 13.21
N TRP A 183 30.61 -10.66 13.31
CA TRP A 183 29.47 -9.94 13.79
C TRP A 183 28.97 -10.58 15.06
N ASP A 184 28.84 -9.80 16.13
CA ASP A 184 28.21 -10.19 17.38
C ASP A 184 26.82 -9.54 17.44
N ILE A 185 25.75 -10.35 17.53
CA ILE A 185 24.39 -9.92 17.22
C ILE A 185 23.43 -10.36 18.31
N GLN A 186 22.56 -9.47 18.77
CA GLN A 186 21.41 -9.80 19.57
C GLN A 186 20.28 -10.35 18.66
N GLU A 187 20.44 -11.58 18.14
CA GLU A 187 19.60 -12.13 17.07
C GLU A 187 18.12 -12.16 17.43
N HIS A 188 17.79 -12.37 18.71
CA HIS A 188 16.41 -12.34 19.24
C HIS A 188 15.69 -10.98 19.06
N ARG A 189 16.41 -9.92 18.70
CA ARG A 189 15.88 -8.58 18.42
C ARG A 189 15.53 -8.39 16.95
N PHE A 190 15.86 -9.32 16.11
CA PHE A 190 15.57 -9.31 14.67
C PHE A 190 14.50 -10.36 14.32
N ARG A 191 13.78 -10.14 13.26
CA ARG A 191 12.91 -11.16 12.69
C ARG A 191 13.75 -12.34 12.17
N PRO A 192 13.22 -13.58 12.24
CA PRO A 192 13.95 -14.75 11.75
C PRO A 192 14.42 -14.59 10.30
N GLY A 193 15.69 -14.94 10.02
CA GLY A 193 16.27 -14.89 8.67
C GLY A 193 16.80 -13.51 8.23
N VAL A 194 16.49 -12.41 8.91
CA VAL A 194 16.98 -11.07 8.55
C VAL A 194 18.49 -10.97 8.73
N VAL A 195 19.01 -11.49 9.83
CA VAL A 195 20.46 -11.49 10.12
C VAL A 195 21.22 -12.30 9.08
N ASP A 196 20.72 -13.48 8.71
CA ASP A 196 21.35 -14.32 7.69
C ASP A 196 21.33 -13.63 6.31
N THR A 197 20.22 -12.96 5.97
CA THR A 197 20.11 -12.15 4.73
C THR A 197 21.15 -11.03 4.69
N MET A 198 21.31 -10.26 5.78
CA MET A 198 22.32 -9.20 5.86
C MET A 198 23.74 -9.77 5.76
N PHE A 199 24.01 -10.87 6.46
CA PHE A 199 25.35 -11.44 6.49
C PHE A 199 25.73 -12.08 5.14
N ASP A 200 24.80 -12.73 4.44
CA ASP A 200 25.00 -13.27 3.12
C ASP A 200 25.24 -12.17 2.07
N ALA A 201 24.49 -11.07 2.15
CA ALA A 201 24.69 -9.89 1.32
C ALA A 201 26.11 -9.30 1.57
N TYR A 202 26.51 -9.15 2.83
CA TYR A 202 27.84 -8.70 3.19
C TYR A 202 28.93 -9.62 2.61
N ARG A 203 28.78 -10.94 2.76
CA ARG A 203 29.71 -11.94 2.21
C ARG A 203 29.82 -11.82 0.68
N ALA A 204 28.72 -11.62 -0.02
CA ALA A 204 28.72 -11.40 -1.47
C ALA A 204 29.45 -10.10 -1.84
N ASN A 205 29.23 -9.03 -1.12
CA ASN A 205 29.88 -7.73 -1.32
C ASN A 205 31.40 -7.83 -1.10
N VAL A 206 31.82 -8.48 -0.04
CA VAL A 206 33.26 -8.68 0.25
C VAL A 206 33.94 -9.53 -0.81
N ARG A 207 33.28 -10.59 -1.29
CA ARG A 207 33.84 -11.41 -2.39
C ARG A 207 33.98 -10.60 -3.68
N ALA A 208 33.06 -9.71 -3.99
CA ALA A 208 33.17 -8.83 -5.16
C ALA A 208 34.37 -7.89 -5.04
N LEU A 209 34.63 -7.33 -3.86
CA LEU A 209 35.79 -6.48 -3.60
C LEU A 209 37.12 -7.22 -3.78
N THR A 210 37.19 -8.52 -3.44
CA THR A 210 38.40 -9.33 -3.56
C THR A 210 38.59 -9.90 -4.96
N ALA A 211 37.50 -10.12 -5.72
CA ALA A 211 37.55 -10.78 -7.03
C ALA A 211 38.04 -9.86 -8.16
N SER A 212 37.81 -8.56 -8.10
CA SER A 212 38.11 -7.61 -9.16
C SER A 212 38.49 -6.23 -8.63
N ALA A 213 39.39 -5.54 -9.36
CA ALA A 213 39.66 -4.12 -9.15
C ALA A 213 38.66 -3.20 -9.87
N ASP A 214 37.82 -3.74 -10.75
CA ASP A 214 36.74 -3.02 -11.39
C ASP A 214 35.54 -2.91 -10.41
N TRP A 215 35.36 -1.74 -9.86
CA TRP A 215 34.32 -1.38 -8.91
C TRP A 215 33.28 -0.41 -9.53
N SER A 216 33.08 -0.49 -10.85
CA SER A 216 32.14 0.32 -11.60
C SER A 216 30.69 -0.16 -11.48
N ALA A 217 30.47 -1.43 -11.13
CA ALA A 217 29.14 -1.98 -10.85
C ALA A 217 28.69 -1.70 -9.42
N ALA A 218 27.40 -1.87 -9.14
CA ALA A 218 26.84 -1.84 -7.78
C ALA A 218 27.29 -3.08 -6.98
N PHE A 219 27.17 -3.02 -5.64
CA PHE A 219 27.37 -4.20 -4.80
C PHE A 219 26.38 -5.31 -5.16
N PRO A 220 26.83 -6.59 -5.26
CA PRO A 220 25.97 -7.70 -5.68
C PRO A 220 25.09 -8.27 -4.56
N GLY A 221 25.33 -7.88 -3.30
CA GLY A 221 24.52 -8.33 -2.17
C GLY A 221 23.09 -7.84 -2.30
N GLY A 222 22.12 -8.76 -2.32
CA GLY A 222 20.71 -8.46 -2.54
C GLY A 222 19.81 -9.48 -1.86
N VAL A 223 18.54 -9.49 -2.30
CA VAL A 223 17.54 -10.44 -1.80
C VAL A 223 17.97 -11.88 -2.08
N PRO A 224 17.91 -12.80 -1.10
CA PRO A 224 18.27 -14.20 -1.32
C PRO A 224 17.46 -14.85 -2.45
N ALA A 225 18.14 -15.60 -3.32
CA ALA A 225 17.50 -16.27 -4.47
C ALA A 225 16.32 -17.18 -4.06
N GLY A 226 16.39 -17.80 -2.88
CA GLY A 226 15.28 -18.62 -2.35
C GLY A 226 14.02 -17.80 -2.05
N GLN A 227 14.16 -16.56 -1.57
CA GLN A 227 13.04 -15.65 -1.35
C GLN A 227 12.43 -15.19 -2.69
N LEU A 228 13.26 -14.81 -3.67
CA LEU A 228 12.80 -14.43 -5.01
C LEU A 228 12.05 -15.61 -5.66
N ALA A 229 12.61 -16.82 -5.62
CA ALA A 229 11.95 -18.01 -6.15
C ALA A 229 10.63 -18.34 -5.42
N ALA A 230 10.52 -18.04 -4.11
CA ALA A 230 9.25 -18.20 -3.38
C ALA A 230 8.20 -17.23 -3.89
N ARG A 231 8.56 -15.98 -4.14
CA ARG A 231 7.69 -14.94 -4.69
C ARG A 231 7.26 -15.27 -6.12
N ASP A 232 8.20 -15.73 -6.96
CA ASP A 232 7.88 -16.12 -8.34
C ASP A 232 6.84 -17.25 -8.38
N ARG A 233 6.86 -18.18 -7.41
CA ARG A 233 5.82 -19.23 -7.33
C ARG A 233 4.43 -18.69 -6.99
N THR A 234 4.32 -17.52 -6.39
CA THR A 234 3.01 -16.88 -6.11
C THR A 234 2.46 -16.15 -7.34
N HIS A 235 3.30 -15.83 -8.33
CA HIS A 235 2.88 -15.22 -9.58
C HIS A 235 2.31 -16.29 -10.52
N THR A 236 1.03 -16.61 -10.35
CA THR A 236 0.34 -17.61 -11.17
C THR A 236 -0.31 -16.98 -12.39
N THR A 237 -0.53 -17.77 -13.43
CA THR A 237 -1.20 -17.34 -14.64
C THR A 237 -2.62 -17.90 -14.70
N ALA A 238 -3.54 -17.13 -15.27
CA ALA A 238 -4.88 -17.56 -15.64
C ALA A 238 -5.21 -17.00 -17.03
N PRO A 239 -6.17 -17.57 -17.75
CA PRO A 239 -6.65 -16.94 -18.97
C PRO A 239 -7.19 -15.55 -18.69
N VAL A 240 -6.74 -14.56 -19.44
CA VAL A 240 -7.33 -13.22 -19.39
C VAL A 240 -8.56 -13.21 -20.27
N SER A 241 -9.69 -12.79 -19.72
CA SER A 241 -10.94 -12.70 -20.47
C SER A 241 -10.85 -11.59 -21.52
N GLY A 242 -11.29 -11.90 -22.73
CA GLY A 242 -11.51 -10.88 -23.78
C GLY A 242 -12.93 -10.34 -23.79
N ARG A 243 -13.72 -10.56 -22.71
CA ARG A 243 -15.11 -10.11 -22.61
C ARG A 243 -15.22 -8.69 -22.07
N MET A 244 -16.28 -7.99 -22.51
CA MET A 244 -16.69 -6.75 -21.88
C MET A 244 -17.50 -7.03 -20.60
N LEU A 245 -17.51 -6.08 -19.69
CA LEU A 245 -18.12 -6.19 -18.35
C LEU A 245 -19.61 -6.59 -18.38
N HIS A 246 -20.34 -6.22 -19.41
CA HIS A 246 -21.78 -6.46 -19.56
C HIS A 246 -22.13 -7.73 -20.36
N GLU A 247 -21.19 -8.35 -21.08
CA GLU A 247 -21.49 -9.47 -21.99
C GLU A 247 -22.08 -10.68 -21.29
N GLY A 248 -21.48 -11.15 -20.19
CA GLY A 248 -21.97 -12.32 -19.48
C GLY A 248 -23.39 -12.16 -18.94
N PHE A 249 -23.80 -10.92 -18.62
CA PHE A 249 -25.18 -10.63 -18.28
C PHE A 249 -26.11 -10.81 -19.49
N PHE A 250 -25.79 -10.22 -20.65
CA PHE A 250 -26.64 -10.32 -21.84
C PHE A 250 -26.68 -11.73 -22.43
N ASP A 251 -25.59 -12.50 -22.33
CA ASP A 251 -25.56 -13.91 -22.70
C ASP A 251 -26.55 -14.73 -21.85
N THR A 252 -26.56 -14.49 -20.54
CA THR A 252 -27.51 -15.13 -19.63
C THR A 252 -28.95 -14.69 -19.92
N ALA A 253 -29.17 -13.39 -20.18
CA ALA A 253 -30.50 -12.87 -20.53
C ALA A 253 -31.06 -13.50 -21.82
N ALA A 254 -30.21 -13.78 -22.79
CA ALA A 254 -30.60 -14.46 -24.03
C ALA A 254 -30.88 -15.96 -23.80
N ALA A 255 -30.09 -16.62 -22.96
CA ALA A 255 -30.21 -18.07 -22.70
C ALA A 255 -31.35 -18.41 -21.73
N ASP A 256 -31.56 -17.61 -20.69
CA ASP A 256 -32.55 -17.83 -19.61
C ASP A 256 -33.16 -16.51 -19.11
N PRO A 257 -34.03 -15.87 -19.92
CA PRO A 257 -34.61 -14.56 -19.60
C PRO A 257 -35.49 -14.56 -18.35
N GLY A 258 -36.01 -15.72 -17.94
CA GLY A 258 -36.90 -15.87 -16.78
C GLY A 258 -36.12 -15.96 -15.45
N ARG A 259 -34.81 -16.10 -15.48
CA ARG A 259 -33.96 -16.21 -14.28
C ARG A 259 -33.99 -14.89 -13.47
N PRO A 260 -34.06 -14.95 -12.12
CA PRO A 260 -33.91 -13.77 -11.27
C PRO A 260 -32.50 -13.16 -11.43
N ALA A 261 -32.42 -11.84 -11.68
CA ALA A 261 -31.19 -11.08 -11.80
C ALA A 261 -31.02 -10.07 -10.65
N VAL A 262 -32.07 -9.32 -10.35
CA VAL A 262 -32.06 -8.25 -9.33
C VAL A 262 -33.17 -8.50 -8.33
N LEU A 263 -32.81 -8.54 -7.05
CA LEU A 263 -33.72 -8.73 -5.93
C LEU A 263 -33.63 -7.52 -5.00
N TRP A 264 -34.77 -7.08 -4.42
CA TRP A 264 -34.78 -5.99 -3.42
C TRP A 264 -35.97 -6.11 -2.50
N GLY A 265 -35.96 -5.37 -1.40
CA GLY A 265 -37.06 -5.40 -0.44
C GLY A 265 -37.41 -6.83 0.00
N GLU A 266 -38.69 -7.06 0.41
CA GLU A 266 -39.13 -8.40 0.84
C GLU A 266 -39.34 -9.34 -0.36
N ASP A 267 -40.03 -8.85 -1.46
CA ASP A 267 -40.45 -9.70 -2.56
C ASP A 267 -40.05 -9.18 -3.96
N GLY A 268 -39.45 -8.00 -4.05
CA GLY A 268 -39.03 -7.41 -5.32
C GLY A 268 -38.09 -8.32 -6.10
N VAL A 269 -38.41 -8.57 -7.36
CA VAL A 269 -37.60 -9.38 -8.29
C VAL A 269 -37.74 -8.80 -9.68
N ARG A 270 -36.62 -8.65 -10.37
CA ARG A 270 -36.53 -8.49 -11.83
C ARG A 270 -35.75 -9.63 -12.42
N THR A 271 -36.24 -10.21 -13.48
CA THR A 271 -35.60 -11.26 -14.24
C THR A 271 -34.49 -10.69 -15.14
N TYR A 272 -33.60 -11.56 -15.64
CA TYR A 272 -32.59 -11.19 -16.63
C TYR A 272 -33.21 -10.55 -17.87
N GLY A 273 -34.36 -11.07 -18.36
CA GLY A 273 -35.06 -10.50 -19.51
C GLY A 273 -35.57 -9.09 -19.25
N GLU A 274 -36.20 -8.85 -18.07
CA GLU A 274 -36.74 -7.54 -17.69
C GLU A 274 -35.63 -6.51 -17.52
N VAL A 275 -34.50 -6.89 -16.86
CA VAL A 275 -33.33 -6.02 -16.70
C VAL A 275 -32.67 -5.75 -18.06
N ALA A 276 -32.58 -6.73 -18.94
CA ALA A 276 -32.02 -6.56 -20.29
C ALA A 276 -32.88 -5.62 -21.16
N ASP A 277 -34.22 -5.73 -21.08
CA ASP A 277 -35.12 -4.79 -21.78
C ASP A 277 -34.93 -3.36 -21.28
N ALA A 278 -34.93 -3.16 -19.95
CA ALA A 278 -34.66 -1.87 -19.35
C ALA A 278 -33.29 -1.30 -19.74
N ALA A 279 -32.23 -2.12 -19.71
CA ALA A 279 -30.88 -1.73 -20.12
C ALA A 279 -30.80 -1.33 -21.61
N ARG A 280 -31.49 -2.08 -22.50
CA ARG A 280 -31.58 -1.73 -23.95
C ARG A 280 -32.32 -0.41 -24.18
N ARG A 281 -33.34 -0.09 -23.39
CA ARG A 281 -34.05 1.22 -23.43
C ARG A 281 -33.09 2.34 -23.00
N VAL A 282 -32.39 2.17 -21.91
CA VAL A 282 -31.36 3.13 -21.46
C VAL A 282 -30.29 3.31 -22.54
N ALA A 283 -29.81 2.23 -23.16
CA ALA A 283 -28.84 2.33 -24.26
C ALA A 283 -29.39 3.10 -25.47
N GLY A 284 -30.69 2.92 -25.79
CA GLY A 284 -31.39 3.71 -26.80
C GLY A 284 -31.39 5.20 -26.49
N ALA A 285 -31.76 5.55 -25.26
CA ALA A 285 -31.78 6.94 -24.78
C ALA A 285 -30.38 7.57 -24.78
N VAL A 286 -29.36 6.86 -24.33
CA VAL A 286 -27.95 7.32 -24.34
C VAL A 286 -27.49 7.61 -25.77
N ARG A 287 -27.74 6.69 -26.71
CA ARG A 287 -27.36 6.90 -28.13
C ARG A 287 -28.17 8.02 -28.79
N ALA A 288 -29.46 8.12 -28.48
CA ALA A 288 -30.30 9.23 -28.99
C ALA A 288 -29.85 10.59 -28.44
N ALA A 289 -29.25 10.61 -27.25
CA ALA A 289 -28.62 11.80 -26.68
C ALA A 289 -27.24 12.13 -27.30
N GLY A 290 -26.71 11.26 -28.18
CA GLY A 290 -25.45 11.45 -28.89
C GLY A 290 -24.23 10.86 -28.23
N ALA A 291 -24.39 10.09 -27.13
CA ALA A 291 -23.27 9.44 -26.43
C ALA A 291 -23.10 7.97 -26.89
N GLY A 292 -21.86 7.50 -26.94
CA GLY A 292 -21.48 6.17 -27.38
C GLY A 292 -20.02 5.81 -27.04
N ARG A 293 -19.37 5.02 -27.90
CA ARG A 293 -18.00 4.56 -27.67
C ARG A 293 -17.02 5.74 -27.45
N GLY A 294 -16.26 5.68 -26.39
CA GLY A 294 -15.28 6.71 -26.01
C GLY A 294 -15.86 7.81 -25.14
N ASP A 295 -17.20 7.91 -25.02
CA ASP A 295 -17.83 8.90 -24.17
C ASP A 295 -17.98 8.39 -22.74
N VAL A 296 -18.06 9.35 -21.79
CA VAL A 296 -18.34 9.09 -20.39
C VAL A 296 -19.70 9.65 -20.02
N VAL A 297 -20.57 8.80 -19.46
CA VAL A 297 -21.94 9.16 -19.03
C VAL A 297 -22.03 9.18 -17.52
N GLY A 298 -22.48 10.30 -16.96
CA GLY A 298 -22.74 10.45 -15.53
C GLY A 298 -23.95 9.62 -15.09
N VAL A 299 -23.82 8.92 -13.96
CA VAL A 299 -24.93 8.17 -13.35
C VAL A 299 -25.17 8.69 -11.96
N ARG A 300 -26.27 9.42 -11.75
CA ARG A 300 -26.65 10.07 -10.50
C ARG A 300 -27.99 9.53 -10.01
N LEU A 301 -27.96 8.36 -9.42
CA LEU A 301 -29.14 7.68 -8.90
C LEU A 301 -28.99 7.34 -7.43
N ARG A 302 -30.12 7.39 -6.70
CA ARG A 302 -30.19 6.77 -5.38
C ARG A 302 -29.83 5.29 -5.45
N LYS A 303 -29.30 4.75 -4.35
CA LYS A 303 -29.09 3.31 -4.20
C LYS A 303 -30.40 2.59 -4.31
N GLY A 304 -30.44 1.56 -5.16
CA GLY A 304 -31.65 0.81 -5.44
C GLY A 304 -31.51 -0.08 -6.68
N PRO A 305 -32.58 -0.84 -7.02
CA PRO A 305 -32.58 -1.81 -8.11
C PRO A 305 -32.40 -1.20 -9.50
N ASP A 306 -32.70 0.09 -9.68
CA ASP A 306 -32.62 0.80 -10.96
C ASP A 306 -31.16 1.12 -11.37
N GLN A 307 -30.23 1.12 -10.43
CA GLN A 307 -28.82 1.31 -10.75
C GLN A 307 -28.31 0.22 -11.72
N VAL A 308 -28.73 -1.03 -11.54
CA VAL A 308 -28.23 -2.16 -12.34
C VAL A 308 -28.57 -2.01 -13.83
N PRO A 309 -29.83 -1.85 -14.27
CA PRO A 309 -30.15 -1.68 -15.68
C PRO A 309 -29.57 -0.38 -16.27
N VAL A 310 -29.38 0.68 -15.47
CA VAL A 310 -28.75 1.92 -15.94
C VAL A 310 -27.28 1.71 -16.25
N LEU A 311 -26.49 1.09 -15.35
CA LEU A 311 -25.08 0.78 -15.59
C LEU A 311 -24.91 -0.13 -16.80
N LEU A 312 -25.71 -1.19 -16.89
CA LEU A 312 -25.70 -2.11 -18.05
C LEU A 312 -26.08 -1.39 -19.35
N GLY A 313 -27.03 -0.45 -19.31
CA GLY A 313 -27.46 0.30 -20.46
C GLY A 313 -26.42 1.27 -20.99
N VAL A 314 -25.68 1.95 -20.10
CA VAL A 314 -24.55 2.80 -20.49
C VAL A 314 -23.47 1.96 -21.21
N LEU A 315 -23.12 0.81 -20.66
CA LEU A 315 -22.16 -0.12 -21.29
C LEU A 315 -22.68 -0.66 -22.62
N ALA A 316 -23.95 -1.03 -22.71
CA ALA A 316 -24.57 -1.49 -23.95
C ALA A 316 -24.68 -0.40 -25.02
N ALA A 317 -24.65 0.87 -24.64
CA ALA A 317 -24.48 1.99 -25.58
C ALA A 317 -23.05 2.10 -26.12
N GLY A 318 -22.08 1.45 -25.50
CA GLY A 318 -20.66 1.54 -25.79
C GLY A 318 -19.91 2.60 -24.99
N ALA A 319 -20.59 3.28 -24.06
CA ALA A 319 -20.02 4.34 -23.24
C ALA A 319 -19.52 3.79 -21.89
N ALA A 320 -18.60 4.53 -21.25
CA ALA A 320 -18.18 4.32 -19.88
C ALA A 320 -19.10 5.09 -18.92
N TRP A 321 -19.26 4.62 -17.68
CA TRP A 321 -20.00 5.42 -16.69
C TRP A 321 -19.04 6.13 -15.71
N VAL A 322 -19.52 7.28 -15.17
CA VAL A 322 -18.96 7.92 -13.99
C VAL A 322 -20.05 8.04 -12.92
N PRO A 323 -19.88 7.45 -11.73
CA PRO A 323 -20.88 7.56 -10.68
C PRO A 323 -20.83 8.94 -10.03
N LEU A 324 -22.01 9.51 -9.78
CA LEU A 324 -22.21 10.81 -9.17
C LEU A 324 -23.11 10.64 -7.95
N GLY A 325 -22.54 10.72 -6.75
CA GLY A 325 -23.30 10.54 -5.52
C GLY A 325 -24.39 11.60 -5.33
N VAL A 326 -25.59 11.18 -4.98
CA VAL A 326 -26.71 12.09 -4.74
C VAL A 326 -26.47 13.00 -3.53
N ASP A 327 -25.67 12.55 -2.58
CA ASP A 327 -25.30 13.29 -1.36
C ASP A 327 -24.06 14.17 -1.57
N GLN A 328 -23.45 14.20 -2.77
CA GLN A 328 -22.27 14.99 -3.02
C GLN A 328 -22.58 16.47 -3.28
N PRO A 329 -21.75 17.39 -2.80
CA PRO A 329 -21.88 18.82 -3.12
C PRO A 329 -21.86 19.06 -4.62
N VAL A 330 -22.77 19.93 -5.10
CA VAL A 330 -22.91 20.25 -6.54
C VAL A 330 -21.57 20.78 -7.12
N GLU A 331 -20.82 21.54 -6.34
CA GLU A 331 -19.54 22.08 -6.78
C GLU A 331 -18.51 20.97 -7.04
N ARG A 332 -18.52 19.92 -6.22
CA ARG A 332 -17.69 18.73 -6.47
C ARG A 332 -18.16 17.99 -7.72
N LEU A 333 -19.47 17.84 -7.90
CA LEU A 333 -20.02 17.22 -9.10
C LEU A 333 -19.64 17.98 -10.37
N ARG A 334 -19.64 19.33 -10.35
CA ARG A 334 -19.15 20.14 -11.49
C ARG A 334 -17.69 19.84 -11.84
N ARG A 335 -16.84 19.73 -10.83
CA ARG A 335 -15.42 19.39 -11.04
C ARG A 335 -15.27 17.98 -11.61
N ILE A 336 -15.99 17.01 -11.09
CA ILE A 336 -16.00 15.63 -11.61
C ILE A 336 -16.45 15.61 -13.08
N LEU A 337 -17.57 16.25 -13.40
CA LEU A 337 -18.12 16.29 -14.74
C LEU A 337 -17.15 16.98 -15.74
N GLY A 338 -16.53 18.08 -15.31
CA GLY A 338 -15.54 18.79 -16.12
C GLY A 338 -14.30 17.96 -16.39
N THR A 339 -13.76 17.28 -15.34
CA THR A 339 -12.59 16.40 -15.52
C THR A 339 -12.93 15.14 -16.31
N ALA A 340 -14.17 14.64 -16.22
CA ALA A 340 -14.61 13.47 -16.97
C ALA A 340 -14.94 13.77 -18.45
N ASP A 341 -15.01 15.04 -18.88
CA ASP A 341 -15.59 15.47 -20.17
C ASP A 341 -17.01 14.92 -20.35
N CYS A 342 -17.78 14.88 -19.26
CA CYS A 342 -19.11 14.28 -19.24
C CYS A 342 -20.15 15.29 -19.72
N THR A 343 -20.81 14.99 -20.83
CA THR A 343 -21.85 15.87 -21.44
C THR A 343 -23.27 15.36 -21.21
N LEU A 344 -23.43 14.12 -20.73
CA LEU A 344 -24.72 13.48 -20.44
C LEU A 344 -24.73 12.88 -19.06
N VAL A 345 -25.79 13.16 -18.29
CA VAL A 345 -26.05 12.55 -16.96
C VAL A 345 -27.41 11.89 -16.96
N LEU A 346 -27.49 10.65 -16.52
CA LEU A 346 -28.71 9.94 -16.17
C LEU A 346 -29.00 10.17 -14.69
N ALA A 347 -30.17 10.71 -14.35
CA ALA A 347 -30.54 11.04 -12.98
C ALA A 347 -31.99 10.65 -12.66
N ASP A 348 -32.26 10.36 -11.37
CA ASP A 348 -33.64 10.08 -10.86
C ASP A 348 -34.30 11.29 -10.19
N GLY A 349 -33.66 12.46 -10.26
CA GLY A 349 -34.15 13.71 -9.66
C GLY A 349 -33.95 13.84 -8.15
N GLU A 350 -33.56 12.78 -7.47
CA GLU A 350 -33.50 12.72 -6.00
C GLU A 350 -32.38 13.51 -5.36
N GLY A 351 -31.29 13.71 -6.07
CA GLY A 351 -30.16 14.54 -5.61
C GLY A 351 -30.40 16.05 -5.77
N GLY A 352 -31.63 16.46 -6.13
CA GLY A 352 -31.98 17.84 -6.50
C GLY A 352 -31.44 18.24 -7.89
N PRO A 353 -31.72 19.46 -8.34
CA PRO A 353 -31.32 19.92 -9.68
C PRO A 353 -29.83 19.91 -9.84
N LEU A 354 -29.37 19.45 -11.00
CA LEU A 354 -27.98 19.47 -11.42
C LEU A 354 -27.88 20.37 -12.66
N GLU A 355 -27.56 21.63 -12.44
CA GLU A 355 -27.37 22.61 -13.51
C GLU A 355 -25.86 22.82 -13.73
N VAL A 356 -25.35 22.28 -14.85
CA VAL A 356 -23.96 22.43 -15.27
C VAL A 356 -23.95 22.78 -16.75
N GLU A 357 -23.27 23.86 -17.11
CA GLU A 357 -23.17 24.32 -18.49
C GLU A 357 -22.58 23.23 -19.39
N GLY A 358 -23.22 22.98 -20.53
CA GLY A 358 -22.79 21.95 -21.48
C GLY A 358 -23.14 20.50 -21.08
N VAL A 359 -23.80 20.27 -19.93
CA VAL A 359 -24.21 18.95 -19.49
C VAL A 359 -25.72 18.80 -19.62
N ARG A 360 -26.14 17.81 -20.41
CA ARG A 360 -27.56 17.42 -20.51
C ARG A 360 -27.90 16.41 -19.40
N VAL A 361 -28.92 16.70 -18.63
CA VAL A 361 -29.49 15.74 -17.65
C VAL A 361 -30.72 15.09 -18.29
N LEU A 362 -30.73 13.75 -18.30
CA LEU A 362 -31.84 12.93 -18.77
C LEU A 362 -32.42 12.19 -17.56
N ASP A 363 -33.73 12.29 -17.40
CA ASP A 363 -34.46 11.54 -16.37
C ASP A 363 -34.42 10.04 -16.68
N VAL A 364 -34.08 9.23 -15.68
CA VAL A 364 -34.02 7.76 -15.81
C VAL A 364 -35.38 7.17 -16.18
N ALA A 365 -36.51 7.77 -15.71
CA ALA A 365 -37.86 7.34 -16.10
C ALA A 365 -38.08 7.53 -17.60
N ASP A 366 -37.62 8.65 -18.19
CA ASP A 366 -37.66 8.89 -19.61
C ASP A 366 -36.79 7.91 -20.38
N ALA A 367 -35.59 7.59 -19.82
CA ALA A 367 -34.69 6.60 -20.41
C ALA A 367 -35.32 5.19 -20.44
N PHE A 368 -36.03 4.79 -19.40
CA PHE A 368 -36.78 3.53 -19.36
C PHE A 368 -38.00 3.50 -20.29
N ALA A 369 -38.54 4.66 -20.63
CA ALA A 369 -39.65 4.78 -21.57
C ALA A 369 -39.21 4.85 -23.04
N HIS A 370 -37.88 4.98 -23.30
CA HIS A 370 -37.35 5.08 -24.65
C HIS A 370 -37.49 3.76 -25.42
N ASP A 371 -37.42 3.83 -26.75
CA ASP A 371 -37.38 2.62 -27.59
C ASP A 371 -36.10 1.82 -27.35
N PRO A 372 -36.18 0.50 -27.18
CA PRO A 372 -35.00 -0.32 -26.91
C PRO A 372 -34.14 -0.42 -28.17
N VAL A 373 -32.83 -0.43 -27.98
CA VAL A 373 -31.87 -0.79 -29.06
C VAL A 373 -32.13 -2.26 -29.43
N PRO A 374 -32.32 -2.58 -30.74
CA PRO A 374 -32.51 -3.98 -31.17
C PRO A 374 -31.31 -4.86 -30.73
N GLU A 375 -31.58 -6.10 -30.36
CA GLU A 375 -30.55 -7.08 -29.95
C GLU A 375 -29.44 -7.26 -31.02
N ALA A 376 -29.81 -7.15 -32.31
CA ALA A 376 -28.88 -7.21 -33.42
C ALA A 376 -28.06 -5.92 -33.62
N ALA A 377 -28.48 -4.79 -33.04
CA ALA A 377 -27.71 -3.53 -33.08
C ALA A 377 -26.75 -3.49 -31.89
N ARG A 378 -25.80 -4.43 -31.87
CA ARG A 378 -24.65 -4.32 -30.93
C ARG A 378 -24.04 -2.93 -31.00
N ALA A 379 -23.51 -2.47 -29.89
CA ALA A 379 -22.68 -1.26 -29.91
C ALA A 379 -21.61 -1.40 -31.00
N PRO A 380 -21.26 -0.30 -31.71
CA PRO A 380 -20.15 -0.36 -32.63
C PRO A 380 -18.94 -0.92 -31.87
N GLU A 381 -18.28 -1.91 -32.48
CA GLU A 381 -17.12 -2.68 -32.02
C GLU A 381 -16.47 -2.13 -30.73
N VAL A 382 -17.06 -2.46 -29.56
CA VAL A 382 -16.44 -2.17 -28.25
C VAL A 382 -15.32 -3.18 -28.05
N ASP A 383 -14.17 -2.71 -27.62
CA ASP A 383 -12.98 -3.49 -27.38
C ASP A 383 -12.75 -3.66 -25.87
N PRO A 384 -12.18 -4.78 -25.39
CA PRO A 384 -11.78 -4.93 -24.00
C PRO A 384 -10.84 -3.82 -23.47
N GLU A 385 -10.13 -3.14 -24.35
CA GLU A 385 -9.33 -1.96 -24.02
C GLU A 385 -10.14 -0.66 -23.88
N ASP A 386 -11.41 -0.61 -24.32
CA ASP A 386 -12.26 0.53 -24.06
C ASP A 386 -12.61 0.67 -22.57
N LEU A 387 -12.88 1.91 -22.14
CA LEU A 387 -13.21 2.18 -20.74
C LEU A 387 -14.55 1.56 -20.36
N ALA A 388 -14.60 0.88 -19.22
CA ALA A 388 -15.82 0.44 -18.58
C ALA A 388 -16.38 1.55 -17.68
N TYR A 389 -15.50 2.16 -16.90
CA TYR A 389 -15.89 3.24 -15.98
C TYR A 389 -14.72 4.17 -15.62
N VAL A 390 -15.08 5.34 -15.11
CA VAL A 390 -14.15 6.29 -14.50
C VAL A 390 -14.58 6.53 -13.06
N LEU A 391 -13.74 6.14 -12.08
CA LEU A 391 -14.02 6.37 -10.67
C LEU A 391 -13.17 7.51 -10.13
N PHE A 392 -13.83 8.45 -9.45
CA PHE A 392 -13.15 9.59 -8.87
C PHE A 392 -12.76 9.32 -7.42
N THR A 393 -11.47 9.38 -7.17
CA THR A 393 -10.90 9.28 -5.83
C THR A 393 -10.37 10.65 -5.38
N SER A 394 -10.15 10.82 -4.07
CA SER A 394 -9.52 12.03 -3.53
C SER A 394 -8.12 12.24 -4.14
N GLY A 395 -7.74 13.49 -4.32
CA GLY A 395 -6.46 13.88 -4.88
C GLY A 395 -5.58 14.65 -3.89
N SER A 396 -4.29 14.36 -3.86
CA SER A 396 -3.31 15.03 -2.98
C SER A 396 -3.19 16.55 -3.22
N THR A 397 -3.62 17.03 -4.40
CA THR A 397 -3.63 18.45 -4.76
C THR A 397 -4.93 19.18 -4.38
N GLY A 398 -5.90 18.47 -3.77
CA GLY A 398 -7.22 19.02 -3.46
C GLY A 398 -8.27 18.85 -4.57
N GLU A 399 -7.86 18.39 -5.76
CA GLU A 399 -8.78 18.09 -6.86
C GLU A 399 -9.03 16.58 -6.98
N PRO A 400 -10.31 16.15 -7.21
CA PRO A 400 -10.61 14.74 -7.44
C PRO A 400 -9.89 14.22 -8.69
N LYS A 401 -9.32 13.01 -8.61
CA LYS A 401 -8.67 12.34 -9.73
C LYS A 401 -9.55 11.22 -10.28
N GLY A 402 -9.80 11.21 -11.58
CA GLY A 402 -10.55 10.17 -12.28
C GLY A 402 -9.65 9.03 -12.69
N VAL A 403 -9.87 7.83 -12.16
CA VAL A 403 -9.16 6.62 -12.54
C VAL A 403 -9.87 5.95 -13.71
N GLU A 404 -9.19 5.76 -14.82
CA GLU A 404 -9.71 5.18 -16.06
C GLU A 404 -9.54 3.65 -16.04
N VAL A 405 -10.65 2.93 -15.90
CA VAL A 405 -10.63 1.47 -15.81
C VAL A 405 -11.25 0.83 -17.07
N PRO A 406 -10.44 0.15 -17.89
CA PRO A 406 -10.92 -0.53 -19.08
C PRO A 406 -11.62 -1.87 -18.73
N HIS A 407 -12.43 -2.36 -19.65
CA HIS A 407 -13.12 -3.65 -19.50
C HIS A 407 -12.17 -4.80 -19.17
N ARG A 408 -11.00 -4.90 -19.82
CA ARG A 408 -10.01 -5.96 -19.57
C ARG A 408 -9.58 -5.99 -18.10
N ALA A 409 -9.37 -4.80 -17.49
CA ALA A 409 -8.83 -4.73 -16.15
C ALA A 409 -9.84 -5.21 -15.12
N VAL A 410 -11.07 -4.73 -15.19
CA VAL A 410 -12.13 -5.13 -14.26
C VAL A 410 -12.54 -6.58 -14.47
N MET A 411 -12.64 -7.05 -15.73
CA MET A 411 -12.96 -8.46 -16.02
C MET A 411 -11.90 -9.41 -15.51
N ASN A 412 -10.61 -9.03 -15.60
CA ASN A 412 -9.53 -9.83 -15.02
C ASN A 412 -9.76 -10.08 -13.52
N THR A 413 -10.12 -9.05 -12.76
CA THR A 413 -10.40 -9.19 -11.33
C THR A 413 -11.65 -10.02 -11.07
N LEU A 414 -12.76 -9.74 -11.76
CA LEU A 414 -14.02 -10.45 -11.57
C LEU A 414 -13.89 -11.93 -11.88
N ASP A 415 -13.30 -12.29 -13.03
CA ASP A 415 -13.14 -13.68 -13.44
C ASP A 415 -12.24 -14.46 -12.47
N VAL A 416 -11.15 -13.85 -12.01
CA VAL A 416 -10.24 -14.47 -11.05
C VAL A 416 -10.91 -14.66 -9.69
N VAL A 417 -11.57 -13.63 -9.15
CA VAL A 417 -12.24 -13.71 -7.83
C VAL A 417 -13.42 -14.69 -7.89
N ASN A 418 -14.23 -14.66 -8.94
CA ASN A 418 -15.31 -15.61 -9.15
C ASN A 418 -14.78 -17.04 -9.25
N GLY A 419 -13.64 -17.25 -9.94
CA GLY A 419 -12.97 -18.56 -10.04
C GLY A 419 -12.47 -19.07 -8.68
N ILE A 420 -11.80 -18.23 -7.89
CA ILE A 420 -11.32 -18.58 -6.54
C ILE A 420 -12.49 -18.92 -5.60
N THR A 421 -13.56 -18.13 -5.63
CA THR A 421 -14.73 -18.35 -4.75
C THR A 421 -15.64 -19.46 -5.25
N GLY A 422 -15.46 -19.91 -6.48
CA GLY A 422 -16.34 -20.89 -7.13
C GLY A 422 -17.75 -20.34 -7.29
N MET A 423 -17.87 -19.06 -7.68
CA MET A 423 -19.15 -18.41 -7.91
C MET A 423 -19.87 -19.02 -9.12
N THR A 424 -21.16 -19.26 -8.98
CA THR A 424 -22.02 -19.89 -9.99
C THR A 424 -23.33 -19.15 -10.15
N SER A 425 -24.14 -19.57 -11.08
CA SER A 425 -25.48 -19.04 -11.30
C SER A 425 -26.49 -19.26 -10.14
N ALA A 426 -26.14 -20.06 -9.14
CA ALA A 426 -26.93 -20.23 -7.93
C ALA A 426 -26.62 -19.20 -6.85
N ASP A 427 -25.53 -18.45 -7.01
CA ASP A 427 -25.01 -17.56 -5.97
C ASP A 427 -25.63 -16.16 -6.05
N ARG A 428 -25.63 -15.50 -4.90
CA ARG A 428 -26.17 -14.16 -4.74
C ARG A 428 -25.22 -13.29 -3.90
N THR A 429 -25.06 -12.04 -4.32
CA THR A 429 -24.33 -11.03 -3.55
C THR A 429 -25.29 -10.03 -2.92
N LEU A 430 -24.87 -9.37 -1.84
CA LEU A 430 -25.53 -8.19 -1.31
C LEU A 430 -24.81 -6.94 -1.83
N ALA A 431 -25.50 -6.09 -2.60
CA ALA A 431 -24.93 -4.83 -3.08
C ALA A 431 -24.82 -3.81 -1.94
N LEU A 432 -23.81 -3.99 -1.08
CA LEU A 432 -23.62 -3.16 0.11
C LEU A 432 -22.82 -1.89 -0.21
N ALA A 433 -21.81 -1.97 -1.08
CA ALA A 433 -20.98 -0.84 -1.47
C ALA A 433 -21.77 0.24 -2.25
N SER A 434 -21.35 1.51 -2.12
CA SER A 434 -21.84 2.59 -2.99
C SER A 434 -21.26 2.46 -4.39
N VAL A 435 -22.01 2.87 -5.43
CA VAL A 435 -21.52 2.87 -6.83
C VAL A 435 -20.30 3.79 -7.05
N GLU A 436 -20.04 4.70 -6.13
CA GLU A 436 -18.86 5.56 -6.12
C GLU A 436 -17.59 4.83 -5.65
N PHE A 437 -17.74 3.58 -5.22
CA PHE A 437 -16.66 2.74 -4.71
C PHE A 437 -16.56 1.46 -5.54
N ASP A 438 -15.35 1.09 -5.95
CA ASP A 438 -15.09 -0.01 -6.90
C ASP A 438 -15.57 -1.39 -6.43
N LEU A 439 -15.65 -1.64 -5.11
CA LEU A 439 -16.27 -2.86 -4.57
C LEU A 439 -17.71 -3.06 -5.09
N SER A 440 -18.46 -1.99 -5.42
CA SER A 440 -19.79 -2.10 -6.00
C SER A 440 -19.80 -2.82 -7.34
N VAL A 441 -18.72 -2.73 -8.09
CA VAL A 441 -18.58 -3.42 -9.39
C VAL A 441 -18.53 -4.93 -9.16
N GLN A 442 -17.80 -5.39 -8.13
CA GLN A 442 -17.80 -6.81 -7.75
C GLN A 442 -19.19 -7.24 -7.22
N ASP A 443 -19.85 -6.40 -6.39
CA ASP A 443 -21.19 -6.70 -5.86
C ASP A 443 -22.20 -6.93 -6.98
N VAL A 444 -22.17 -6.10 -8.02
CA VAL A 444 -23.18 -6.10 -9.10
C VAL A 444 -22.76 -7.04 -10.24
N PHE A 445 -21.60 -6.84 -10.81
CA PHE A 445 -21.20 -7.55 -12.03
C PHE A 445 -20.58 -8.93 -11.75
N GLY A 446 -20.02 -9.16 -10.55
CA GLY A 446 -19.51 -10.48 -10.18
C GLY A 446 -20.54 -11.60 -10.39
N PRO A 447 -21.69 -11.59 -9.69
CA PRO A 447 -22.72 -12.60 -9.87
C PRO A 447 -23.37 -12.55 -11.27
N LEU A 448 -23.64 -11.35 -11.80
CA LEU A 448 -24.32 -11.22 -13.10
C LEU A 448 -23.49 -11.76 -14.27
N SER A 449 -22.15 -11.76 -14.19
CA SER A 449 -21.27 -12.32 -15.22
C SER A 449 -21.34 -13.83 -15.35
N VAL A 450 -21.89 -14.54 -14.34
CA VAL A 450 -22.00 -16.00 -14.28
C VAL A 450 -23.45 -16.50 -14.16
N GLY A 451 -24.42 -15.62 -14.36
CA GLY A 451 -25.85 -15.96 -14.29
C GLY A 451 -26.42 -16.00 -12.87
N GLY A 452 -25.71 -15.48 -11.87
CA GLY A 452 -26.18 -15.32 -10.48
C GLY A 452 -27.12 -14.12 -10.31
N ALA A 453 -27.32 -13.66 -9.06
CA ALA A 453 -28.21 -12.54 -8.81
C ALA A 453 -27.59 -11.54 -7.81
N VAL A 454 -28.00 -10.29 -7.90
CA VAL A 454 -27.65 -9.24 -6.95
C VAL A 454 -28.86 -8.87 -6.08
N VAL A 455 -28.64 -8.80 -4.76
CA VAL A 455 -29.62 -8.30 -3.79
C VAL A 455 -29.30 -6.84 -3.54
N CYS A 456 -30.16 -5.95 -4.03
CA CYS A 456 -30.02 -4.51 -3.86
C CYS A 456 -30.63 -4.05 -2.53
N LEU A 457 -30.00 -3.08 -1.92
CA LEU A 457 -30.53 -2.31 -0.80
C LEU A 457 -31.09 -0.99 -1.31
N ASP A 458 -32.20 -0.54 -0.72
CA ASP A 458 -32.70 0.81 -0.94
C ASP A 458 -31.89 1.85 -0.16
N ALA A 459 -32.02 3.12 -0.53
CA ALA A 459 -31.22 4.20 0.02
C ALA A 459 -31.33 4.36 1.55
N ASP A 460 -32.50 4.12 2.11
CA ASP A 460 -32.79 4.15 3.56
C ASP A 460 -32.28 2.90 4.29
N GLU A 461 -32.09 1.78 3.59
CA GLU A 461 -31.56 0.53 4.13
C GLU A 461 -30.02 0.53 4.24
N ARG A 462 -29.33 1.42 3.55
CA ARG A 462 -27.84 1.42 3.38
C ARG A 462 -27.04 1.52 4.68
N ARG A 463 -27.64 1.96 5.79
CA ARG A 463 -26.99 2.13 7.10
C ARG A 463 -27.63 1.30 8.21
N ASP A 464 -28.52 0.36 7.86
CA ASP A 464 -29.24 -0.46 8.83
C ASP A 464 -28.73 -1.93 8.79
N PRO A 465 -27.81 -2.31 9.70
CA PRO A 465 -27.26 -3.67 9.76
C PRO A 465 -28.31 -4.74 10.09
N GLU A 466 -29.42 -4.38 10.73
CA GLU A 466 -30.54 -5.30 10.99
C GLU A 466 -31.27 -5.65 9.68
N VAL A 467 -31.42 -4.67 8.79
CA VAL A 467 -31.97 -4.91 7.45
C VAL A 467 -30.99 -5.78 6.64
N TRP A 468 -29.70 -5.50 6.69
CA TRP A 468 -28.72 -6.31 5.95
C TRP A 468 -28.78 -7.78 6.35
N ALA A 469 -28.82 -8.05 7.67
CA ALA A 469 -28.93 -9.42 8.19
C ALA A 469 -30.20 -10.11 7.69
N ARG A 470 -31.34 -9.41 7.69
CA ARG A 470 -32.61 -9.95 7.13
C ARG A 470 -32.50 -10.22 5.64
N ARG A 471 -31.91 -9.31 4.85
CA ARG A 471 -31.73 -9.50 3.41
C ARG A 471 -30.81 -10.69 3.10
N ILE A 472 -29.71 -10.86 3.88
CA ILE A 472 -28.79 -12.00 3.74
C ILE A 472 -29.56 -13.31 3.94
N ASP A 473 -30.32 -13.42 5.01
CA ASP A 473 -31.08 -14.62 5.36
C ASP A 473 -32.23 -14.89 4.38
N HIS A 474 -33.14 -13.91 4.21
CA HIS A 474 -34.37 -14.06 3.45
C HIS A 474 -34.13 -14.17 1.93
N ARG A 475 -33.16 -13.41 1.39
CA ARG A 475 -32.84 -13.44 -0.04
C ARG A 475 -31.77 -14.48 -0.39
N GLY A 476 -31.24 -15.21 0.58
CA GLY A 476 -30.27 -16.28 0.38
C GLY A 476 -28.95 -15.77 -0.21
N VAL A 477 -28.40 -14.69 0.34
CA VAL A 477 -27.10 -14.18 -0.04
C VAL A 477 -26.01 -15.19 0.33
N THR A 478 -25.13 -15.51 -0.61
CA THR A 478 -24.06 -16.48 -0.45
C THR A 478 -22.66 -15.83 -0.39
N HIS A 479 -22.50 -14.65 -0.98
CA HIS A 479 -21.24 -13.91 -1.02
C HIS A 479 -21.45 -12.50 -0.52
N LEU A 480 -20.59 -12.06 0.41
CA LEU A 480 -20.56 -10.72 0.96
C LEU A 480 -19.19 -10.10 0.69
N TYR A 481 -19.18 -8.98 -0.04
CA TYR A 481 -18.00 -8.14 -0.25
C TYR A 481 -18.17 -6.86 0.53
N CYS A 482 -17.27 -6.55 1.46
CA CYS A 482 -17.40 -5.31 2.21
C CYS A 482 -16.07 -4.87 2.84
N VAL A 483 -16.06 -3.61 3.29
CA VAL A 483 -14.99 -3.12 4.15
C VAL A 483 -15.18 -3.64 5.58
N PRO A 484 -14.11 -3.89 6.35
CA PRO A 484 -14.17 -4.42 7.70
C PRO A 484 -15.14 -3.69 8.65
N PRO A 485 -15.23 -2.34 8.64
CA PRO A 485 -16.20 -1.64 9.49
C PRO A 485 -17.67 -1.98 9.22
N LEU A 486 -18.03 -2.30 7.97
CA LEU A 486 -19.42 -2.70 7.65
C LEU A 486 -19.71 -4.12 8.18
N LEU A 487 -18.73 -5.03 8.12
CA LEU A 487 -18.87 -6.33 8.77
C LEU A 487 -18.99 -6.19 10.29
N ASP A 488 -18.18 -5.32 10.91
CA ASP A 488 -18.30 -5.01 12.33
C ASP A 488 -19.72 -4.53 12.70
N MET A 489 -20.30 -3.62 11.92
CA MET A 489 -21.69 -3.15 12.12
C MET A 489 -22.68 -4.31 12.00
N LEU A 490 -22.55 -5.16 10.98
CA LEU A 490 -23.42 -6.34 10.78
C LEU A 490 -23.34 -7.30 11.95
N LEU A 491 -22.13 -7.55 12.48
CA LEU A 491 -21.91 -8.47 13.60
C LEU A 491 -22.33 -7.88 14.97
N ALA A 492 -22.27 -6.56 15.13
CA ALA A 492 -22.75 -5.85 16.32
C ALA A 492 -24.26 -5.76 16.39
N GLY A 493 -24.98 -5.92 15.26
CA GLY A 493 -26.41 -5.93 15.18
C GLY A 493 -27.05 -7.05 16.02
N ARG A 494 -28.24 -6.79 16.57
CA ARG A 494 -28.98 -7.73 17.44
C ARG A 494 -29.94 -8.63 16.66
N SER A 495 -29.90 -8.62 15.33
CA SER A 495 -30.78 -9.42 14.49
C SER A 495 -30.71 -10.92 14.85
N ALA A 496 -31.88 -11.53 14.97
CA ALA A 496 -32.01 -12.99 15.07
C ALA A 496 -31.83 -13.70 13.72
N SER A 497 -31.70 -12.94 12.61
CA SER A 497 -31.51 -13.51 11.28
C SER A 497 -30.22 -14.28 11.16
N SER A 498 -30.30 -15.39 10.47
CA SER A 498 -29.17 -16.32 10.30
C SER A 498 -28.20 -15.80 9.21
N LEU A 499 -26.91 -15.90 9.48
CA LEU A 499 -25.88 -15.68 8.46
C LEU A 499 -25.33 -17.01 7.90
N THR A 500 -25.93 -18.13 8.24
CA THR A 500 -25.41 -19.48 7.88
C THR A 500 -25.49 -19.79 6.40
N GLY A 501 -26.24 -19.00 5.60
CA GLY A 501 -26.28 -19.08 4.14
C GLY A 501 -25.02 -18.51 3.45
N LEU A 502 -24.24 -17.69 4.14
CA LEU A 502 -23.00 -17.14 3.60
C LEU A 502 -21.97 -18.25 3.38
N ARG A 503 -21.48 -18.33 2.14
CA ARG A 503 -20.39 -19.20 1.70
C ARG A 503 -19.05 -18.47 1.78
N TRP A 504 -19.03 -17.19 1.42
CA TRP A 504 -17.86 -16.34 1.42
C TRP A 504 -18.13 -14.96 2.01
N CYS A 505 -17.16 -14.48 2.79
CA CYS A 505 -17.03 -13.09 3.18
C CYS A 505 -15.64 -12.58 2.77
N LEU A 506 -15.62 -11.62 1.85
CA LEU A 506 -14.40 -11.06 1.28
C LEU A 506 -14.25 -9.63 1.77
N LEU A 507 -13.14 -9.37 2.44
CA LEU A 507 -12.89 -8.12 3.16
C LEU A 507 -11.76 -7.37 2.48
N GLY A 508 -12.05 -6.20 1.96
CA GLY A 508 -11.09 -5.33 1.27
C GLY A 508 -11.25 -3.86 1.66
N GLY A 509 -10.41 -3.02 1.06
CA GLY A 509 -10.53 -1.56 1.22
C GLY A 509 -10.03 -1.00 2.54
N ASP A 510 -9.81 -1.80 3.58
CA ASP A 510 -9.25 -1.38 4.87
C ASP A 510 -8.56 -2.55 5.58
N ARG A 511 -7.92 -2.26 6.72
CA ARG A 511 -7.21 -3.23 7.54
C ARG A 511 -8.17 -4.19 8.23
N VAL A 512 -8.05 -5.48 7.96
CA VAL A 512 -8.85 -6.55 8.58
C VAL A 512 -8.22 -6.96 9.91
N THR A 513 -8.89 -6.71 11.02
CA THR A 513 -8.40 -7.12 12.34
C THR A 513 -8.46 -8.64 12.52
N THR A 514 -7.54 -9.19 13.30
CA THR A 514 -7.40 -10.66 13.47
C THR A 514 -8.54 -11.31 14.22
N ASP A 515 -9.34 -10.55 14.99
CA ASP A 515 -10.52 -11.05 15.71
C ASP A 515 -11.76 -11.18 14.80
N LEU A 516 -11.81 -10.39 13.71
CA LEU A 516 -13.01 -10.27 12.89
C LEU A 516 -13.46 -11.58 12.22
N PRO A 517 -12.56 -12.44 11.68
CA PRO A 517 -12.95 -13.76 11.17
C PRO A 517 -13.60 -14.64 12.25
N GLY A 518 -13.05 -14.68 13.46
CA GLY A 518 -13.57 -15.45 14.58
C GLY A 518 -14.99 -15.04 15.00
N ARG A 519 -15.24 -13.73 14.98
CA ARG A 519 -16.57 -13.17 15.28
C ARG A 519 -17.59 -13.51 14.20
N LEU A 520 -17.18 -13.53 12.93
CA LEU A 520 -18.06 -13.97 11.83
C LEU A 520 -18.38 -15.47 11.96
N TRP A 521 -17.40 -16.33 12.23
CA TRP A 521 -17.63 -17.76 12.38
C TRP A 521 -18.57 -18.12 13.53
N ALA A 522 -18.64 -17.30 14.57
CA ALA A 522 -19.62 -17.48 15.65
C ALA A 522 -21.08 -17.38 15.12
N ARG A 523 -21.34 -16.66 14.01
CA ARG A 523 -22.67 -16.50 13.39
C ARG A 523 -22.83 -17.24 12.06
N ALA A 524 -21.72 -17.49 11.35
CA ALA A 524 -21.66 -18.16 10.05
C ALA A 524 -20.53 -19.22 10.05
N PRO A 525 -20.67 -20.35 10.74
CA PRO A 525 -19.55 -21.29 10.99
C PRO A 525 -18.94 -21.93 9.73
N ARG A 526 -19.66 -21.91 8.60
CA ARG A 526 -19.20 -22.48 7.32
C ARG A 526 -18.73 -21.42 6.32
N CYS A 527 -18.79 -20.16 6.71
CA CYS A 527 -18.37 -19.06 5.85
C CYS A 527 -16.84 -19.06 5.70
N ARG A 528 -16.36 -19.10 4.47
CA ARG A 528 -14.95 -18.87 4.17
C ARG A 528 -14.68 -17.37 4.24
N VAL A 529 -13.53 -17.00 4.78
CA VAL A 529 -13.17 -15.58 4.98
C VAL A 529 -11.86 -15.31 4.25
N ALA A 530 -11.81 -14.22 3.52
CA ALA A 530 -10.57 -13.77 2.90
C ALA A 530 -10.34 -12.27 3.07
N GLY A 531 -9.08 -11.90 3.29
CA GLY A 531 -8.59 -10.53 3.14
C GLY A 531 -8.12 -10.29 1.70
N LEU A 532 -8.40 -9.10 1.17
CA LEU A 532 -7.99 -8.67 -0.16
C LEU A 532 -7.30 -7.31 -0.07
N GLY A 533 -6.12 -7.21 -0.69
CA GLY A 533 -5.51 -5.93 -1.01
C GLY A 533 -6.02 -5.42 -2.34
N GLY A 534 -6.09 -4.11 -2.51
CA GLY A 534 -6.52 -3.52 -3.76
C GLY A 534 -6.58 -2.00 -3.74
N ALA A 535 -6.56 -1.44 -4.93
CA ALA A 535 -6.73 -0.02 -5.18
C ALA A 535 -7.62 0.14 -6.43
N THR A 536 -8.25 1.29 -6.59
CA THR A 536 -9.04 1.61 -7.79
C THR A 536 -8.18 1.51 -9.05
N GLU A 537 -6.90 1.86 -8.95
CA GLU A 537 -5.91 1.79 -10.01
C GLU A 537 -5.52 0.34 -10.40
N THR A 538 -5.92 -0.65 -9.60
CA THR A 538 -5.72 -2.10 -9.87
C THR A 538 -7.05 -2.83 -10.10
N ALA A 539 -8.09 -2.08 -10.47
CA ALA A 539 -9.44 -2.58 -10.75
C ALA A 539 -9.97 -3.49 -9.63
N ILE A 540 -10.17 -2.93 -8.44
CA ILE A 540 -10.75 -3.49 -7.23
C ILE A 540 -9.72 -4.23 -6.36
N HIS A 541 -9.11 -5.31 -6.86
CA HIS A 541 -8.24 -6.19 -6.08
C HIS A 541 -6.98 -6.62 -6.82
N GLU A 542 -5.88 -6.77 -6.07
CA GLU A 542 -4.59 -7.25 -6.59
C GLU A 542 -4.04 -8.46 -5.82
N THR A 543 -4.49 -8.67 -4.57
CA THR A 543 -4.03 -9.75 -3.70
C THR A 543 -5.17 -10.47 -2.99
N PHE A 544 -4.91 -11.68 -2.50
CA PHE A 544 -5.88 -12.54 -1.85
C PHE A 544 -5.24 -13.36 -0.72
N HIS A 545 -5.89 -13.41 0.44
CA HIS A 545 -5.50 -14.24 1.57
C HIS A 545 -6.70 -14.91 2.23
N GLU A 546 -6.86 -16.21 2.06
CA GLU A 546 -7.90 -16.95 2.76
C GLU A 546 -7.47 -17.29 4.20
N VAL A 547 -8.31 -16.95 5.16
CA VAL A 547 -8.15 -17.40 6.56
C VAL A 547 -8.91 -18.70 6.71
N THR A 548 -8.18 -19.81 6.79
CA THR A 548 -8.75 -21.16 6.72
C THR A 548 -9.30 -21.68 8.06
N GLY A 549 -9.15 -20.92 9.13
CA GLY A 549 -9.65 -21.27 10.49
C GLY A 549 -8.97 -20.45 11.57
N PRO A 550 -9.41 -20.58 12.83
CA PRO A 550 -8.81 -19.86 13.95
C PRO A 550 -7.31 -20.15 14.13
N ASP A 551 -6.88 -21.40 13.91
CA ASP A 551 -5.48 -21.82 14.03
C ASP A 551 -4.58 -21.27 12.89
N ALA A 552 -5.17 -20.75 11.83
CA ALA A 552 -4.43 -20.11 10.73
C ALA A 552 -4.10 -18.64 11.01
N ILE A 553 -4.62 -18.08 12.10
CA ILE A 553 -4.33 -16.70 12.50
C ILE A 553 -3.07 -16.68 13.33
N ASP A 554 -1.97 -16.19 12.76
CA ASP A 554 -0.72 -16.04 13.50
C ASP A 554 -0.88 -14.97 14.59
N PRO A 555 -0.55 -15.29 15.85
CA PRO A 555 -0.61 -14.33 16.96
C PRO A 555 0.27 -13.08 16.77
N GLU A 556 1.29 -13.18 15.92
CA GLU A 556 2.16 -12.05 15.59
C GLU A 556 1.58 -11.11 14.51
N TRP A 557 0.53 -11.50 13.81
CA TRP A 557 -0.13 -10.64 12.86
C TRP A 557 -0.79 -9.46 13.54
N GLN A 558 -0.50 -8.28 13.04
CA GLN A 558 -1.21 -7.07 13.44
C GLN A 558 -2.57 -6.93 12.75
N ALA A 559 -2.74 -7.58 11.61
CA ALA A 559 -3.96 -7.69 10.82
C ALA A 559 -3.85 -8.92 9.92
N VAL A 560 -4.97 -9.36 9.35
CA VAL A 560 -4.96 -10.38 8.28
C VAL A 560 -4.11 -9.85 7.12
N PRO A 561 -3.13 -10.62 6.63
CA PRO A 561 -2.29 -10.19 5.51
C PRO A 561 -3.08 -9.86 4.24
N PHE A 562 -2.51 -9.03 3.37
CA PHE A 562 -3.01 -8.86 2.00
C PHE A 562 -2.92 -10.16 1.18
N GLY A 563 -1.99 -11.04 1.55
CA GLY A 563 -1.82 -12.34 0.92
C GLY A 563 -0.85 -12.37 -0.24
N THR A 564 -1.17 -13.19 -1.22
CA THR A 564 -0.39 -13.34 -2.45
C THR A 564 -1.09 -12.66 -3.62
N PRO A 565 -0.35 -12.30 -4.69
CA PRO A 565 -0.96 -11.73 -5.88
C PRO A 565 -2.10 -12.60 -6.42
N LEU A 566 -3.17 -11.97 -6.90
CA LEU A 566 -4.18 -12.66 -7.69
C LEU A 566 -3.54 -13.29 -8.92
N PRO A 567 -4.03 -14.43 -9.41
CA PRO A 567 -3.63 -14.97 -10.70
C PRO A 567 -3.62 -13.87 -11.78
N THR A 568 -2.60 -13.87 -12.65
CA THR A 568 -2.31 -12.83 -13.66
C THR A 568 -1.65 -11.55 -13.13
N MET A 569 -1.73 -11.26 -11.84
CA MET A 569 -1.10 -10.09 -11.23
C MET A 569 0.30 -10.42 -10.71
N ARG A 570 1.13 -9.39 -10.60
CA ARG A 570 2.48 -9.47 -10.02
C ARG A 570 2.63 -8.38 -8.96
N CYS A 571 3.29 -8.74 -7.87
CA CYS A 571 3.61 -7.79 -6.81
C CYS A 571 5.12 -7.75 -6.55
N ARG A 572 5.64 -6.56 -6.24
CA ARG A 572 6.99 -6.36 -5.72
C ARG A 572 6.92 -5.46 -4.49
N VAL A 573 7.75 -5.74 -3.51
CA VAL A 573 8.00 -4.83 -2.37
C VAL A 573 9.37 -4.22 -2.60
N VAL A 574 9.42 -2.91 -2.79
CA VAL A 574 10.63 -2.22 -3.22
C VAL A 574 11.00 -1.06 -2.30
N ASP A 575 12.27 -0.67 -2.33
CA ASP A 575 12.73 0.57 -1.70
C ASP A 575 12.45 1.80 -2.59
N ALA A 576 12.84 2.98 -2.11
CA ALA A 576 12.67 4.23 -2.85
C ALA A 576 13.42 4.27 -4.21
N ALA A 577 14.41 3.41 -4.41
CA ALA A 577 15.15 3.26 -5.66
C ALA A 577 14.58 2.15 -6.58
N GLY A 578 13.48 1.51 -6.20
CA GLY A 578 12.83 0.43 -6.95
C GLY A 578 13.52 -0.93 -6.82
N ARG A 579 14.42 -1.12 -5.84
CA ARG A 579 15.11 -2.39 -5.57
C ARG A 579 14.26 -3.27 -4.66
N ASP A 580 14.21 -4.57 -4.94
CA ASP A 580 13.46 -5.54 -4.13
C ASP A 580 13.94 -5.58 -2.68
N ARG A 581 12.99 -5.68 -1.76
CA ARG A 581 13.24 -5.79 -0.31
C ARG A 581 13.20 -7.25 0.12
N PRO A 582 14.08 -7.67 1.05
CA PRO A 582 14.02 -9.01 1.66
C PRO A 582 12.74 -9.24 2.46
N ASP A 583 12.49 -10.51 2.83
CA ASP A 583 11.38 -10.84 3.73
C ASP A 583 11.53 -10.08 5.07
N HIS A 584 10.39 -9.70 5.63
CA HIS A 584 10.25 -8.88 6.85
C HIS A 584 10.71 -7.42 6.74
N VAL A 585 11.29 -7.01 5.63
CA VAL A 585 11.79 -5.64 5.44
C VAL A 585 10.74 -4.79 4.75
N PRO A 586 10.34 -3.64 5.34
CA PRO A 586 9.36 -2.76 4.76
C PRO A 586 9.80 -2.15 3.43
N GLY A 587 8.82 -1.94 2.54
CA GLY A 587 8.97 -1.25 1.27
C GLY A 587 7.63 -0.78 0.72
N GLU A 588 7.64 -0.14 -0.44
CA GLU A 588 6.45 0.24 -1.19
C GLU A 588 5.95 -0.96 -2.02
N LEU A 589 4.64 -1.21 -2.01
CA LEU A 589 4.02 -2.19 -2.89
C LEU A 589 3.92 -1.65 -4.32
N TRP A 590 4.50 -2.38 -5.27
CA TRP A 590 4.32 -2.18 -6.70
C TRP A 590 3.55 -3.33 -7.30
N VAL A 591 2.61 -3.03 -8.18
CA VAL A 591 1.70 -4.02 -8.79
C VAL A 591 1.77 -3.92 -10.30
N ALA A 592 1.76 -5.06 -10.99
CA ALA A 592 1.72 -5.15 -12.45
C ALA A 592 0.74 -6.26 -12.89
N GLY A 593 0.25 -6.14 -14.10
CA GLY A 593 -0.63 -7.15 -14.70
C GLY A 593 -1.80 -6.53 -15.47
N PRO A 594 -2.65 -7.38 -16.07
CA PRO A 594 -3.78 -6.94 -16.89
C PRO A 594 -4.88 -6.22 -16.09
N GLY A 595 -4.92 -6.36 -14.74
CA GLY A 595 -5.83 -5.63 -13.87
C GLY A 595 -5.47 -4.17 -13.64
N LEU A 596 -4.40 -3.62 -14.25
CA LEU A 596 -4.07 -2.21 -14.11
C LEU A 596 -5.01 -1.31 -14.91
N ALA A 597 -5.45 -0.22 -14.27
CA ALA A 597 -6.13 0.90 -14.91
C ALA A 597 -5.22 1.56 -15.97
N ASP A 598 -5.81 2.30 -16.91
CA ASP A 598 -5.04 2.98 -17.95
C ASP A 598 -4.29 4.20 -17.40
N GLY A 599 -4.82 4.82 -16.36
CA GLY A 599 -4.18 5.95 -15.70
C GLY A 599 -5.18 6.89 -15.08
N TYR A 600 -4.79 8.15 -15.02
CA TYR A 600 -5.63 9.23 -14.51
C TYR A 600 -6.10 10.12 -15.65
N ARG A 601 -7.40 10.32 -15.74
CA ARG A 601 -8.05 11.09 -16.78
C ARG A 601 -7.50 12.51 -16.83
N HIS A 602 -7.02 12.90 -18.01
CA HIS A 602 -6.41 14.20 -18.31
C HIS A 602 -5.19 14.59 -17.44
N ASP A 603 -4.56 13.60 -16.78
CA ASP A 603 -3.33 13.82 -16.00
C ASP A 603 -2.21 12.85 -16.43
N PRO A 604 -1.60 13.08 -17.61
CA PRO A 604 -0.51 12.24 -18.10
C PRO A 604 0.75 12.32 -17.22
N GLY A 605 0.97 13.46 -16.55
CA GLY A 605 2.11 13.62 -15.64
C GLY A 605 2.00 12.70 -14.42
N LYS A 606 0.86 12.71 -13.76
CA LYS A 606 0.59 11.82 -12.62
C LYS A 606 0.51 10.35 -13.06
N THR A 607 -0.03 10.09 -14.24
CA THR A 607 -0.05 8.74 -14.81
C THR A 607 1.37 8.21 -14.99
N ALA A 608 2.28 9.00 -15.58
CA ALA A 608 3.67 8.59 -15.76
C ALA A 608 4.41 8.39 -14.41
N ASP A 609 4.14 9.22 -13.41
CA ASP A 609 4.73 9.08 -12.07
C ASP A 609 4.24 7.80 -11.36
N ARG A 610 2.93 7.54 -11.39
CA ARG A 610 2.33 6.41 -10.66
C ARG A 610 2.38 5.09 -11.42
N PHE A 611 2.49 5.12 -12.75
CA PHE A 611 2.56 3.94 -13.61
C PHE A 611 3.89 3.87 -14.40
N PRO A 612 5.05 3.84 -13.73
CA PRO A 612 6.33 3.74 -14.43
C PRO A 612 6.49 2.43 -15.18
N VAL A 613 7.29 2.47 -16.25
CA VAL A 613 7.76 1.26 -16.95
C VAL A 613 9.20 0.97 -16.50
N VAL A 614 9.39 -0.17 -15.86
CA VAL A 614 10.70 -0.65 -15.39
C VAL A 614 10.96 -2.01 -16.01
N ASP A 615 12.10 -2.16 -16.66
CA ASP A 615 12.50 -3.39 -17.39
C ASP A 615 11.44 -3.91 -18.37
N GLY A 616 10.75 -2.98 -19.05
CA GLY A 616 9.69 -3.28 -20.02
C GLY A 616 8.35 -3.69 -19.40
N VAL A 617 8.21 -3.67 -18.08
CA VAL A 617 6.97 -3.97 -17.35
C VAL A 617 6.38 -2.68 -16.80
N ARG A 618 5.08 -2.47 -17.04
CA ARG A 618 4.33 -1.35 -16.47
C ARG A 618 3.89 -1.70 -15.05
N TRP A 619 4.30 -0.88 -14.08
CA TRP A 619 4.02 -1.05 -12.65
C TRP A 619 3.13 0.08 -12.15
N TYR A 620 2.21 -0.22 -11.24
CA TYR A 620 1.51 0.78 -10.45
C TYR A 620 2.17 0.90 -9.08
N ARG A 621 2.57 2.12 -8.70
CA ARG A 621 3.10 2.48 -7.39
C ARG A 621 1.95 2.79 -6.46
N THR A 622 1.63 1.86 -5.56
CA THR A 622 0.43 1.97 -4.72
C THR A 622 0.53 3.05 -3.65
N GLY A 623 1.75 3.33 -3.16
CA GLY A 623 2.01 4.12 -1.97
C GLY A 623 1.71 3.35 -0.67
N ASP A 624 1.35 2.07 -0.74
CA ASP A 624 1.19 1.21 0.44
C ASP A 624 2.55 0.75 0.94
N ARG A 625 2.77 0.91 2.22
CA ARG A 625 3.92 0.38 2.92
C ARG A 625 3.60 -1.03 3.39
N VAL A 626 4.34 -1.99 2.87
CA VAL A 626 4.13 -3.42 3.08
C VAL A 626 5.44 -4.14 3.34
N ARG A 627 5.38 -5.42 3.70
CA ARG A 627 6.54 -6.32 3.70
C ARG A 627 6.12 -7.72 3.26
N TYR A 628 7.08 -8.46 2.73
CA TYR A 628 6.90 -9.89 2.54
C TYR A 628 7.04 -10.63 3.87
N LEU A 629 6.15 -11.57 4.10
CA LEU A 629 6.32 -12.69 5.02
C LEU A 629 6.98 -13.86 4.26
N PRO A 630 7.60 -14.83 4.96
CA PRO A 630 8.15 -16.01 4.29
C PRO A 630 7.13 -16.70 3.39
N GLY A 631 7.57 -17.08 2.19
CA GLY A 631 6.68 -17.72 1.21
C GLY A 631 6.01 -16.77 0.23
N GLY A 632 6.27 -15.46 0.30
CA GLY A 632 5.78 -14.46 -0.66
C GLY A 632 4.40 -13.87 -0.31
N CYS A 633 3.89 -14.12 0.90
CA CYS A 633 2.70 -13.46 1.42
C CYS A 633 3.01 -12.00 1.79
N ILE A 634 2.11 -11.08 1.48
CA ILE A 634 2.29 -9.64 1.69
C ILE A 634 1.51 -9.21 2.93
N GLU A 635 2.19 -8.57 3.88
CA GLU A 635 1.58 -7.95 5.06
C GLU A 635 1.53 -6.43 4.90
N PHE A 636 0.36 -5.84 5.12
CA PHE A 636 0.14 -4.40 5.08
C PHE A 636 0.59 -3.74 6.39
N LEU A 637 1.42 -2.71 6.29
CA LEU A 637 1.96 -1.98 7.44
C LEU A 637 1.36 -0.58 7.61
N GLY A 638 0.79 -0.03 6.54
CA GLY A 638 0.23 1.33 6.51
C GLY A 638 0.46 2.02 5.17
N ARG A 639 0.38 3.34 5.17
CA ARG A 639 0.66 4.16 3.99
C ARG A 639 2.03 4.83 4.12
N ALA A 640 2.70 5.00 2.99
CA ALA A 640 3.95 5.76 2.89
C ALA A 640 3.68 7.27 2.65
N ASP A 641 2.47 7.62 2.24
CA ASP A 641 1.98 8.97 1.95
C ASP A 641 0.94 9.43 3.00
N ASP A 642 0.49 10.67 2.86
CA ASP A 642 -0.48 11.31 3.77
C ASP A 642 -1.94 10.86 3.51
N GLN A 643 -2.14 9.82 2.71
CA GLN A 643 -3.45 9.28 2.42
C GLN A 643 -3.98 8.47 3.60
N LEU A 644 -5.23 8.72 3.96
CA LEU A 644 -5.93 8.07 5.06
C LEU A 644 -7.04 7.15 4.55
N LYS A 645 -7.33 6.09 5.30
CA LYS A 645 -8.56 5.31 5.13
C LYS A 645 -9.47 5.58 6.32
N ILE A 646 -10.62 6.21 6.08
CA ILE A 646 -11.60 6.59 7.09
C ILE A 646 -12.88 5.83 6.82
N ARG A 647 -13.21 4.87 7.67
CA ARG A 647 -14.43 4.03 7.52
C ARG A 647 -14.53 3.38 6.13
N GLY A 648 -13.37 2.97 5.57
CA GLY A 648 -13.26 2.38 4.23
C GLY A 648 -13.17 3.38 3.07
N TYR A 649 -13.36 4.67 3.31
CA TYR A 649 -13.17 5.70 2.28
C TYR A 649 -11.71 6.12 2.19
N ARG A 650 -11.23 6.29 0.96
CA ARG A 650 -9.91 6.82 0.66
C ARG A 650 -9.95 8.35 0.75
N VAL A 651 -9.23 8.93 1.72
CA VAL A 651 -9.21 10.37 2.01
C VAL A 651 -7.78 10.87 1.89
N GLU A 652 -7.57 11.83 0.99
CA GLU A 652 -6.32 12.58 0.93
C GLU A 652 -6.40 13.76 1.88
N THR A 653 -5.48 13.87 2.83
CA THR A 653 -5.44 15.01 3.78
C THR A 653 -5.37 16.33 3.05
N GLY A 654 -4.64 16.39 1.94
CA GLY A 654 -4.50 17.59 1.11
C GLY A 654 -5.81 18.14 0.56
N GLU A 655 -6.79 17.27 0.20
CA GLU A 655 -8.11 17.70 -0.26
C GLU A 655 -8.92 18.32 0.90
N VAL A 656 -8.86 17.70 2.07
CA VAL A 656 -9.54 18.22 3.26
C VAL A 656 -8.90 19.53 3.73
N GLU A 657 -7.58 19.62 3.72
CA GLU A 657 -6.84 20.84 4.07
C GLU A 657 -7.07 21.97 3.07
N ALA A 658 -7.20 21.66 1.77
CA ALA A 658 -7.55 22.67 0.78
C ALA A 658 -8.97 23.21 1.03
N ALA A 659 -9.92 22.33 1.37
CA ALA A 659 -11.27 22.75 1.72
C ALA A 659 -11.29 23.60 3.01
N LEU A 660 -10.49 23.24 4.02
CA LEU A 660 -10.33 24.07 5.26
C LEU A 660 -9.80 25.46 4.92
N ARG A 661 -8.76 25.57 4.11
CA ARG A 661 -8.16 26.86 3.70
C ARG A 661 -9.10 27.73 2.86
N ALA A 662 -10.07 27.12 2.19
CA ALA A 662 -11.08 27.87 1.44
C ALA A 662 -12.20 28.47 2.32
N VAL A 663 -12.26 28.09 3.60
CA VAL A 663 -13.24 28.64 4.54
C VAL A 663 -12.85 30.09 4.92
N PRO A 664 -13.75 31.08 4.76
CA PRO A 664 -13.46 32.47 5.12
C PRO A 664 -13.01 32.61 6.60
N GLY A 665 -11.90 33.31 6.82
CA GLY A 665 -11.33 33.54 8.15
C GLY A 665 -10.37 32.45 8.63
N VAL A 666 -10.14 31.38 7.86
CA VAL A 666 -9.13 30.35 8.14
C VAL A 666 -7.83 30.69 7.43
N ALA A 667 -6.78 30.98 8.17
CA ALA A 667 -5.44 31.23 7.63
C ALA A 667 -4.69 29.95 7.26
N ALA A 668 -4.82 28.89 8.07
CA ALA A 668 -4.20 27.61 7.86
C ALA A 668 -4.99 26.49 8.56
N GLY A 669 -4.89 25.28 8.04
CA GLY A 669 -5.51 24.09 8.64
C GLY A 669 -4.66 22.84 8.39
N ALA A 670 -4.64 21.95 9.35
CA ALA A 670 -4.02 20.64 9.28
C ALA A 670 -5.01 19.56 9.69
N VAL A 671 -4.87 18.39 9.07
CA VAL A 671 -5.78 17.25 9.24
C VAL A 671 -5.00 16.04 9.74
N SER A 672 -5.59 15.31 10.68
CA SER A 672 -5.03 14.05 11.18
C SER A 672 -6.13 13.11 11.63
N VAL A 673 -5.78 11.85 11.85
CA VAL A 673 -6.70 10.87 12.45
C VAL A 673 -6.50 10.79 13.95
N TYR A 674 -7.61 10.57 14.67
CA TYR A 674 -7.58 10.21 16.08
C TYR A 674 -8.45 8.95 16.31
N ARG A 675 -8.25 8.28 17.43
CA ARG A 675 -8.96 7.03 17.78
C ARG A 675 -9.79 7.24 19.03
N ASP A 676 -11.16 7.11 18.90
CA ASP A 676 -12.10 7.25 20.02
C ASP A 676 -13.53 6.78 19.63
N PRO A 677 -13.94 5.56 19.92
CA PRO A 677 -13.24 4.29 19.83
C PRO A 677 -12.88 3.85 18.41
N GLY A 678 -13.29 4.49 17.36
CA GLY A 678 -12.98 4.21 15.95
C GLY A 678 -11.86 5.09 15.40
N VAL A 679 -11.66 5.03 14.09
CA VAL A 679 -10.80 5.95 13.36
C VAL A 679 -11.64 7.14 12.91
N HIS A 680 -11.26 8.33 13.36
CA HIS A 680 -11.97 9.58 13.14
C HIS A 680 -11.06 10.61 12.48
N LEU A 681 -11.65 11.48 11.67
CA LEU A 681 -10.95 12.61 11.08
C LEU A 681 -11.02 13.80 12.02
N GLY A 682 -9.87 14.35 12.39
CA GLY A 682 -9.74 15.57 13.18
C GLY A 682 -9.07 16.68 12.37
N ALA A 683 -9.42 17.92 12.65
CA ALA A 683 -8.75 19.08 12.07
C ALA A 683 -8.34 20.10 13.15
N VAL A 684 -7.22 20.73 12.90
CA VAL A 684 -6.76 21.90 13.67
C VAL A 684 -6.73 23.09 12.72
N VAL A 685 -7.39 24.18 13.08
CA VAL A 685 -7.47 25.39 12.25
C VAL A 685 -6.87 26.59 12.97
N GLN A 686 -6.13 27.39 12.23
CA GLN A 686 -5.60 28.68 12.66
C GLN A 686 -6.41 29.79 12.00
N PRO A 687 -7.07 30.68 12.78
CA PRO A 687 -7.79 31.81 12.24
C PRO A 687 -6.87 32.86 11.62
N GLU A 688 -7.40 33.67 10.70
CA GLU A 688 -6.74 34.90 10.27
C GLU A 688 -6.59 35.88 11.43
N PRO A 689 -5.53 36.70 11.46
CA PRO A 689 -5.33 37.67 12.52
C PRO A 689 -6.54 38.61 12.72
N GLY A 690 -7.07 38.66 13.95
CA GLY A 690 -8.20 39.51 14.30
C GLY A 690 -9.59 38.94 13.94
N THR A 691 -9.67 37.70 13.43
CA THR A 691 -10.93 37.02 13.19
C THR A 691 -11.16 35.92 14.22
N GLY A 692 -12.42 35.70 14.60
CA GLY A 692 -12.83 34.52 15.35
C GLY A 692 -13.44 33.49 14.38
N VAL A 693 -12.95 32.25 14.42
CA VAL A 693 -13.49 31.16 13.60
C VAL A 693 -14.20 30.17 14.52
N ASP A 694 -15.49 29.97 14.27
CA ASP A 694 -16.30 28.97 14.95
C ASP A 694 -16.16 27.59 14.27
N ALA A 695 -15.85 26.56 15.05
CA ALA A 695 -15.66 25.21 14.55
C ALA A 695 -16.90 24.66 13.80
N ASP A 696 -18.10 24.97 14.31
CA ASP A 696 -19.35 24.54 13.67
C ASP A 696 -19.60 25.28 12.34
N ALA A 697 -19.17 26.54 12.24
CA ALA A 697 -19.24 27.30 11.00
C ALA A 697 -18.28 26.73 9.95
N VAL A 698 -17.07 26.32 10.36
CA VAL A 698 -16.10 25.62 9.49
C VAL A 698 -16.68 24.31 8.99
N ALA A 699 -17.25 23.48 9.89
CA ALA A 699 -17.85 22.21 9.51
C ALA A 699 -19.00 22.39 8.50
N ARG A 700 -19.87 23.39 8.72
CA ARG A 700 -20.96 23.71 7.77
C ARG A 700 -20.44 24.17 6.41
N SER A 701 -19.39 24.98 6.38
CA SER A 701 -18.78 25.45 5.13
C SER A 701 -18.15 24.27 4.36
N MET A 702 -17.44 23.39 5.08
CA MET A 702 -16.84 22.20 4.49
C MET A 702 -17.90 21.23 3.93
N ALA A 703 -19.04 21.06 4.59
CA ALA A 703 -20.13 20.20 4.11
C ALA A 703 -20.69 20.64 2.75
N GLY A 704 -20.50 21.90 2.37
CA GLY A 704 -20.80 22.42 1.04
C GLY A 704 -19.71 22.21 -0.01
N ALA A 705 -18.52 21.78 0.38
CA ALA A 705 -17.34 21.69 -0.49
C ALA A 705 -16.82 20.25 -0.70
N VAL A 706 -16.91 19.42 0.34
CA VAL A 706 -16.42 18.03 0.33
C VAL A 706 -17.50 17.04 0.75
N PRO A 707 -17.37 15.74 0.38
CA PRO A 707 -18.30 14.71 0.82
C PRO A 707 -18.39 14.58 2.35
N PRO A 708 -19.50 14.09 2.90
CA PRO A 708 -19.70 14.01 4.35
C PRO A 708 -18.61 13.23 5.11
N TYR A 709 -18.00 12.21 4.50
CA TYR A 709 -16.93 11.43 5.13
C TYR A 709 -15.57 12.16 5.19
N MET A 710 -15.42 13.31 4.50
CA MET A 710 -14.24 14.18 4.53
C MET A 710 -14.41 15.37 5.46
N VAL A 711 -15.61 15.60 5.99
CA VAL A 711 -15.81 16.63 7.01
C VAL A 711 -15.25 16.12 8.33
N PRO A 712 -14.30 16.83 8.98
CA PRO A 712 -13.72 16.36 10.23
C PRO A 712 -14.77 16.18 11.34
N ASP A 713 -14.71 15.05 12.04
CA ASP A 713 -15.58 14.76 13.19
C ASP A 713 -15.31 15.74 14.38
N ARG A 714 -14.08 16.26 14.43
CA ARG A 714 -13.66 17.24 15.45
C ARG A 714 -12.79 18.32 14.83
N ILE A 715 -13.13 19.58 15.06
CA ILE A 715 -12.36 20.74 14.63
C ILE A 715 -11.93 21.52 15.88
N VAL A 716 -10.63 21.81 15.98
CA VAL A 716 -10.05 22.55 17.10
C VAL A 716 -9.38 23.83 16.56
N THR A 717 -9.73 24.98 17.15
CA THR A 717 -9.11 26.26 16.80
C THR A 717 -7.89 26.51 17.70
N VAL A 718 -6.77 26.87 17.07
CA VAL A 718 -5.50 27.19 17.76
C VAL A 718 -4.97 28.55 17.33
N ALA A 719 -4.23 29.20 18.19
CA ALA A 719 -3.64 30.51 17.88
C ALA A 719 -2.54 30.42 16.79
N ALA A 720 -1.81 29.31 16.76
CA ALA A 720 -0.84 28.99 15.72
C ALA A 720 -0.72 27.48 15.56
N LEU A 721 -0.58 27.00 14.32
CA LEU A 721 -0.30 25.58 14.08
C LEU A 721 1.11 25.23 14.56
N PRO A 722 1.30 24.07 15.21
CA PRO A 722 2.62 23.59 15.56
C PRO A 722 3.40 23.28 14.28
N VAL A 723 4.58 23.88 14.14
CA VAL A 723 5.47 23.63 13.00
C VAL A 723 6.78 23.01 13.48
N THR A 724 7.33 22.11 12.68
CA THR A 724 8.67 21.57 12.91
C THR A 724 9.73 22.67 12.69
N ALA A 725 10.98 22.42 13.10
CA ALA A 725 12.12 23.34 12.88
C ALA A 725 12.30 23.72 11.40
N ASN A 726 11.79 22.90 10.47
CA ASN A 726 11.84 23.14 9.02
C ASN A 726 10.55 23.77 8.46
N GLY A 727 9.66 24.27 9.32
CA GLY A 727 8.42 24.94 8.92
C GLY A 727 7.31 24.03 8.41
N LYS A 728 7.41 22.71 8.56
CA LYS A 728 6.32 21.76 8.25
C LYS A 728 5.39 21.62 9.44
N ILE A 729 4.08 21.57 9.18
CA ILE A 729 3.03 21.30 10.17
C ILE A 729 3.11 19.83 10.57
#